data_9e91db058f5e54dee8d543532c02fe5f
#
_entry.id   9e91db058f5e54dee8d543532c02fe5f
#
_cell.length_a   1.000
_cell.length_b   1.000
_cell.length_c   1.000
_cell.angle_alpha   90.00
_cell.angle_beta   90.00
_cell.angle_gamma   90.00
#
_symmetry.space_group_name_H-M   'P 1'
#
loop_
_entity.id
_entity.type
_entity.pdbx_description
1 polymer ?
#
loop_
_entity_poly.entity_id
_entity_poly.type
_entity_poly.pdbx_seq_one_letter_code
_entity_poly.pdbx_strand_id
1 'polypeptide(L)'
;MRDVVGQHIAGRFVVNPDDTTSAEIPGGILVDVIGRRWYRQADYVNYDMFLATRVPDATLTSIRQALAAGNTASAIAYLSGVAASDLAIQNAHKYANLLKIPVRQNDGAFLVLVDIEVEVRTDTDLSGSIIFTSADSGLNETRWGPLRILDPTAPEPFRIFNLKGKDRIELTPAELATFNASYSQYMKKGSQYLPYPKLYPYYGGMFYALSTAVELYRNGNRTNPRDRVLYRDFARIGKAGGLTQRLVKDIPNGTIGYAAIIPKEDNFLEFKCPHFIELGDSRRFLNIEVSRPMVKIKNLVHTSLQTGGTSLESRVLVSAREVFDVYCEYGEAMCHPKENGSYVICIRDTCDVHIDKYYGLHGWGFQGHHGIKGLFINDSTFNRFDFHSFGYDCFSNNMVIKGKQINIQGGNTWRFRNLSFIVTKTDGNALEYFLNFVIGMRQDYASDCECNLTVDGLTVLWDKNLPAWYNATRSFDVVRMIDTANSDDQGIDSKLPYTIDIRNVVFDLAGIQTGRPNGDFEFCAVTALRSQFTDYAVTGRKTLLPDNITVDGMTAINVQPTQNAVMCGIKLPADLYQNTVGSRNKKGSDGTNARITLRNLHSVINNPSIELAAAQTVDIPGDAANWTTDYLNSDYSWIPRITLDNCIPAIIHTPGAKAVVDIHGGKLARVYTNGNGNRCRVTGADIELIPDASGVTYFAADKTLVTGCSWLNPASGATYPGTLRGSGNEMIGESAKAPNLPAKAFIEE
;
A
#
# COMPACT_ATOMS: atom_id res chain seq x y z
N MET A 1 -39.03 41.69 -10.79
CA MET A 1 -37.71 41.79 -10.19
C MET A 1 -37.83 42.68 -8.93
N ARG A 2 -37.33 42.24 -7.81
CA ARG A 2 -37.29 43.04 -6.57
C ARG A 2 -35.88 42.96 -5.97
N ASP A 3 -35.37 44.10 -5.54
CA ASP A 3 -34.18 44.14 -4.69
C ASP A 3 -34.67 43.98 -3.24
N VAL A 4 -34.21 42.95 -2.58
CA VAL A 4 -34.48 42.74 -1.16
C VAL A 4 -33.35 43.41 -0.40
N VAL A 5 -33.68 44.46 0.34
CA VAL A 5 -32.76 45.21 1.19
C VAL A 5 -33.10 44.87 2.65
N GLY A 6 -32.43 43.87 3.17
CA GLY A 6 -32.47 43.50 4.58
C GLY A 6 -31.09 43.34 5.11
N GLN A 7 -30.89 43.48 6.45
CA GLN A 7 -29.56 43.41 7.06
C GLN A 7 -28.80 42.11 6.79
N HIS A 8 -29.48 41.04 6.32
CA HIS A 8 -28.92 39.72 6.23
C HIS A 8 -29.20 38.95 4.92
N ILE A 9 -30.12 39.41 4.05
CA ILE A 9 -30.54 38.67 2.81
C ILE A 9 -30.49 39.60 1.60
N ALA A 10 -29.61 40.59 1.58
CA ALA A 10 -29.54 41.53 0.47
C ALA A 10 -29.22 40.84 -0.85
N GLY A 11 -29.94 41.15 -1.90
CA GLY A 11 -29.77 40.58 -3.23
C GLY A 11 -30.93 40.83 -4.16
N ARG A 12 -30.68 40.51 -5.42
CA ARG A 12 -31.71 40.62 -6.47
C ARG A 12 -32.45 39.30 -6.57
N PHE A 13 -33.81 39.35 -6.53
CA PHE A 13 -34.65 38.19 -6.62
C PHE A 13 -35.67 38.37 -7.78
N VAL A 14 -35.95 37.27 -8.45
CA VAL A 14 -36.93 37.22 -9.54
C VAL A 14 -37.97 36.14 -9.22
N VAL A 15 -39.23 36.48 -9.42
CA VAL A 15 -40.34 35.51 -9.30
C VAL A 15 -40.15 34.42 -10.36
N ASN A 16 -40.28 33.17 -9.96
CA ASN A 16 -40.49 32.06 -10.87
C ASN A 16 -41.99 31.73 -10.86
N PRO A 17 -42.75 32.12 -11.90
CA PRO A 17 -44.19 31.92 -11.93
C PRO A 17 -44.60 30.45 -12.08
N ASP A 18 -43.72 29.64 -12.61
CA ASP A 18 -43.97 28.21 -12.86
C ASP A 18 -43.70 27.33 -11.61
N ASP A 19 -43.06 27.89 -10.61
CA ASP A 19 -42.80 27.18 -9.37
C ASP A 19 -43.81 27.54 -8.28
N THR A 20 -44.62 26.58 -7.93
CA THR A 20 -45.63 26.70 -6.87
C THR A 20 -45.39 25.80 -5.66
N THR A 21 -44.33 25.00 -5.69
CA THR A 21 -44.14 23.89 -4.75
C THR A 21 -42.79 23.90 -4.01
N SER A 22 -41.76 24.55 -4.53
CA SER A 22 -40.45 24.53 -3.89
C SER A 22 -40.52 25.11 -2.48
N ALA A 23 -39.86 24.43 -1.56
CA ALA A 23 -39.69 24.91 -0.20
C ALA A 23 -38.80 26.15 -0.16
N GLU A 24 -39.01 27.02 0.82
CA GLU A 24 -38.12 28.12 1.09
C GLU A 24 -36.69 27.64 1.38
N ILE A 25 -35.71 28.30 0.77
CA ILE A 25 -34.27 28.12 1.08
C ILE A 25 -33.77 29.49 1.52
N PRO A 26 -33.58 29.73 2.82
CA PRO A 26 -33.09 31.02 3.32
C PRO A 26 -31.87 31.51 2.54
N GLY A 27 -31.94 32.74 1.99
CA GLY A 27 -30.89 33.29 1.14
C GLY A 27 -30.99 32.94 -0.36
N GLY A 28 -31.70 31.89 -0.75
CA GLY A 28 -31.83 31.41 -2.12
C GLY A 28 -33.24 31.54 -2.70
N ILE A 29 -34.21 30.90 -2.09
CA ILE A 29 -35.63 30.96 -2.46
C ILE A 29 -36.41 31.58 -1.32
N LEU A 30 -37.08 32.69 -1.60
CA LEU A 30 -37.99 33.33 -0.67
C LEU A 30 -39.42 33.02 -1.09
N VAL A 31 -40.30 32.74 -0.12
CA VAL A 31 -41.73 32.52 -0.35
C VAL A 31 -42.48 33.71 0.25
N ASP A 32 -43.23 34.45 -0.59
CA ASP A 32 -43.99 35.60 -0.09
C ASP A 32 -45.35 35.17 0.48
N VAL A 33 -46.03 36.12 1.07
CA VAL A 33 -47.31 35.89 1.78
C VAL A 33 -48.44 35.33 0.90
N ILE A 34 -48.31 35.42 -0.43
CA ILE A 34 -49.27 34.85 -1.38
C ILE A 34 -48.71 33.58 -2.06
N GLY A 35 -47.61 33.05 -1.54
CA GLY A 35 -47.06 31.76 -1.96
C GLY A 35 -46.19 31.81 -3.22
N ARG A 36 -45.82 32.99 -3.74
CA ARG A 36 -44.90 33.09 -4.88
C ARG A 36 -43.45 32.81 -4.43
N ARG A 37 -42.70 32.10 -5.31
CA ARG A 37 -41.30 31.79 -5.10
C ARG A 37 -40.42 32.80 -5.81
N TRP A 38 -39.51 33.41 -5.05
CA TRP A 38 -38.57 34.42 -5.52
C TRP A 38 -37.17 33.82 -5.46
N TYR A 39 -36.53 33.62 -6.62
CA TYR A 39 -35.22 33.05 -6.75
C TYR A 39 -34.17 34.14 -6.79
N ARG A 40 -33.09 33.95 -6.00
CA ARG A 40 -31.90 34.81 -6.06
C ARG A 40 -31.29 34.74 -7.46
N GLN A 41 -30.99 35.88 -8.03
CA GLN A 41 -30.24 35.99 -9.28
C GLN A 41 -28.74 36.07 -8.99
N ALA A 42 -27.97 35.03 -9.35
CA ALA A 42 -26.55 34.96 -9.17
C ALA A 42 -25.92 33.97 -10.12
N ASP A 43 -24.71 34.24 -10.59
CA ASP A 43 -23.90 33.31 -11.42
C ASP A 43 -23.14 32.30 -10.55
N TYR A 44 -23.03 32.57 -9.28
CA TYR A 44 -22.49 31.70 -8.25
C TYR A 44 -23.12 32.06 -6.90
N VAL A 45 -22.95 31.17 -5.93
CA VAL A 45 -23.34 31.42 -4.54
C VAL A 45 -22.13 31.34 -3.62
N ASN A 46 -22.21 32.09 -2.50
CA ASN A 46 -21.30 31.95 -1.39
C ASN A 46 -22.07 31.76 -0.09
N TYR A 47 -21.38 31.46 0.98
CA TYR A 47 -22.00 31.16 2.27
C TYR A 47 -22.61 32.41 2.94
N ASP A 48 -22.03 33.58 2.71
CA ASP A 48 -22.54 34.85 3.25
C ASP A 48 -23.94 35.18 2.71
N MET A 49 -24.24 34.81 1.45
CA MET A 49 -25.57 34.97 0.85
C MET A 49 -26.63 34.15 1.58
N PHE A 50 -26.21 33.11 2.33
CA PHE A 50 -27.08 32.19 3.04
C PHE A 50 -26.99 32.33 4.55
N LEU A 51 -26.49 33.48 5.04
CA LEU A 51 -26.41 33.85 6.45
C LEU A 51 -25.42 33.01 7.27
N ALA A 52 -24.36 32.49 6.65
CA ALA A 52 -23.30 31.84 7.40
C ALA A 52 -22.63 32.83 8.38
N THR A 53 -22.49 32.38 9.59
CA THR A 53 -21.79 33.21 10.63
C THR A 53 -20.29 32.99 10.45
N ARG A 54 -19.59 34.07 10.12
CA ARG A 54 -18.13 34.08 10.10
C ARG A 54 -17.56 34.07 11.51
N VAL A 55 -16.49 33.33 11.73
CA VAL A 55 -15.66 33.52 12.94
C VAL A 55 -15.10 34.92 12.90
N PRO A 56 -15.32 35.77 13.93
CA PRO A 56 -14.84 37.14 13.93
C PRO A 56 -13.30 37.20 13.81
N ASP A 57 -12.76 38.19 13.11
CA ASP A 57 -11.31 38.30 12.85
C ASP A 57 -10.47 38.36 14.15
N ALA A 58 -10.99 39.02 15.17
CA ALA A 58 -10.34 39.06 16.50
C ALA A 58 -10.26 37.66 17.12
N THR A 59 -11.36 36.90 17.03
CA THR A 59 -11.43 35.50 17.50
C THR A 59 -10.47 34.62 16.68
N LEU A 60 -10.47 34.76 15.36
CA LEU A 60 -9.58 34.00 14.47
C LEU A 60 -8.10 34.30 14.80
N THR A 61 -7.76 35.54 15.08
CA THR A 61 -6.42 35.96 15.50
C THR A 61 -6.03 35.28 16.81
N SER A 62 -6.93 35.28 17.81
CA SER A 62 -6.70 34.64 19.10
C SER A 62 -6.53 33.10 18.95
N ILE A 63 -7.33 32.47 18.09
CA ILE A 63 -7.19 31.02 17.76
C ILE A 63 -5.81 30.76 17.15
N ARG A 64 -5.40 31.54 16.15
CA ARG A 64 -4.09 31.37 15.50
C ARG A 64 -2.93 31.53 16.48
N GLN A 65 -3.01 32.49 17.38
CA GLN A 65 -2.00 32.73 18.44
C GLN A 65 -1.96 31.51 19.41
N ALA A 66 -3.13 31.04 19.85
CA ALA A 66 -3.21 29.89 20.72
C ALA A 66 -2.63 28.61 20.06
N LEU A 67 -2.93 28.39 18.78
CA LEU A 67 -2.39 27.25 18.01
C LEU A 67 -0.87 27.36 17.82
N ALA A 68 -0.36 28.58 17.51
CA ALA A 68 1.08 28.81 17.40
C ALA A 68 1.83 28.57 18.73
N ALA A 69 1.16 28.82 19.85
CA ALA A 69 1.67 28.51 21.19
C ALA A 69 1.45 27.05 21.64
N GLY A 70 0.87 26.19 20.78
CA GLY A 70 0.55 24.80 21.13
C GLY A 70 -0.61 24.64 22.13
N ASN A 71 -1.41 25.70 22.33
CA ASN A 71 -2.52 25.72 23.29
C ASN A 71 -3.86 25.45 22.61
N THR A 72 -4.11 24.18 22.29
CA THR A 72 -5.35 23.73 21.62
C THR A 72 -6.60 23.98 22.48
N ALA A 73 -6.50 23.85 23.81
CA ALA A 73 -7.63 24.06 24.69
C ALA A 73 -8.14 25.51 24.63
N SER A 74 -7.23 26.49 24.62
CA SER A 74 -7.59 27.90 24.43
C SER A 74 -8.20 28.17 23.06
N ALA A 75 -7.69 27.52 22.00
CA ALA A 75 -8.27 27.67 20.67
C ALA A 75 -9.72 27.15 20.61
N ILE A 76 -10.02 26.03 21.24
CA ILE A 76 -11.39 25.52 21.38
C ILE A 76 -12.28 26.45 22.17
N ALA A 77 -11.78 27.02 23.29
CA ALA A 77 -12.53 27.94 24.11
C ALA A 77 -12.94 29.22 23.33
N TYR A 78 -12.10 29.72 22.44
CA TYR A 78 -12.44 30.85 21.57
C TYR A 78 -13.57 30.54 20.58
N LEU A 79 -13.75 29.28 20.17
CA LEU A 79 -14.84 28.87 19.28
C LEU A 79 -16.17 28.67 19.99
N SER A 80 -16.20 28.45 21.32
CA SER A 80 -17.40 28.11 22.06
C SER A 80 -18.52 29.17 22.01
N GLY A 81 -18.18 30.42 21.67
CA GLY A 81 -19.15 31.49 21.48
C GLY A 81 -19.52 31.78 20.01
N VAL A 82 -19.00 31.03 19.09
CA VAL A 82 -19.26 31.22 17.66
C VAL A 82 -20.47 30.36 17.23
N ALA A 83 -21.42 30.97 16.53
CA ALA A 83 -22.56 30.22 16.00
C ALA A 83 -22.13 29.32 14.85
N ALA A 84 -22.67 28.11 14.81
CA ALA A 84 -22.43 27.17 13.74
C ALA A 84 -23.06 27.61 12.42
N SER A 85 -22.40 27.31 11.31
CA SER A 85 -22.80 27.68 9.96
C SER A 85 -23.36 26.51 9.14
N ASP A 86 -23.58 25.35 9.74
CA ASP A 86 -23.98 24.11 9.09
C ASP A 86 -25.17 24.30 8.13
N LEU A 87 -26.26 24.86 8.64
CA LEU A 87 -27.50 25.06 7.86
C LEU A 87 -27.30 26.05 6.70
N ALA A 88 -26.55 27.12 6.93
CA ALA A 88 -26.26 28.13 5.90
C ALA A 88 -25.41 27.53 4.77
N ILE A 89 -24.39 26.75 5.11
CA ILE A 89 -23.54 26.03 4.15
C ILE A 89 -24.39 25.02 3.38
N GLN A 90 -25.22 24.22 4.06
CA GLN A 90 -26.11 23.27 3.41
C GLN A 90 -27.08 23.97 2.45
N ASN A 91 -27.69 25.09 2.85
CA ASN A 91 -28.63 25.83 2.00
C ASN A 91 -27.94 26.43 0.77
N ALA A 92 -26.71 26.92 0.89
CA ALA A 92 -25.93 27.41 -0.23
C ALA A 92 -25.72 26.30 -1.28
N HIS A 93 -25.28 25.13 -0.86
CA HIS A 93 -25.09 24.00 -1.77
C HIS A 93 -26.41 23.46 -2.31
N LYS A 94 -27.46 23.38 -1.50
CA LYS A 94 -28.80 22.98 -1.95
C LYS A 94 -29.32 23.91 -3.06
N TYR A 95 -29.13 25.21 -2.91
CA TYR A 95 -29.52 26.18 -3.92
C TYR A 95 -28.62 26.10 -5.16
N ALA A 96 -27.32 26.01 -5.00
CA ALA A 96 -26.39 25.82 -6.10
C ALA A 96 -26.70 24.55 -6.93
N ASN A 97 -26.98 23.44 -6.26
CA ASN A 97 -27.36 22.18 -6.90
C ASN A 97 -28.66 22.31 -7.71
N LEU A 98 -29.65 23.03 -7.16
CA LEU A 98 -30.95 23.27 -7.83
C LEU A 98 -30.76 24.06 -9.12
N LEU A 99 -29.96 25.11 -9.09
CA LEU A 99 -29.74 25.99 -10.24
C LEU A 99 -28.58 25.55 -11.14
N LYS A 100 -27.83 24.55 -10.73
CA LYS A 100 -26.60 24.08 -11.41
C LYS A 100 -25.55 25.18 -11.57
N ILE A 101 -25.38 26.04 -10.56
CA ILE A 101 -24.39 27.11 -10.51
C ILE A 101 -23.30 26.78 -9.48
N PRO A 102 -22.08 27.31 -9.64
CA PRO A 102 -20.99 26.98 -8.73
C PRO A 102 -21.15 27.64 -7.35
N VAL A 103 -20.51 27.01 -6.34
CA VAL A 103 -20.27 27.63 -5.03
C VAL A 103 -18.86 28.19 -5.00
N ARG A 104 -18.71 29.44 -4.56
CA ARG A 104 -17.41 30.13 -4.44
C ARG A 104 -17.32 30.87 -3.10
N GLN A 105 -16.46 30.38 -2.20
CA GLN A 105 -16.19 31.01 -0.93
C GLN A 105 -14.66 31.13 -0.76
N ASN A 106 -14.12 32.26 -1.18
CA ASN A 106 -12.66 32.46 -1.27
C ASN A 106 -12.04 33.06 -0.01
N ASP A 107 -12.84 33.33 1.02
CA ASP A 107 -12.40 33.92 2.28
C ASP A 107 -13.32 33.51 3.43
N GLY A 108 -12.95 33.93 4.63
CA GLY A 108 -13.73 33.70 5.84
C GLY A 108 -13.41 32.40 6.56
N ALA A 109 -13.79 32.36 7.81
CA ALA A 109 -13.69 31.17 8.63
C ALA A 109 -15.07 30.84 9.22
N PHE A 110 -15.43 29.58 9.23
CA PHE A 110 -16.76 29.09 9.61
C PHE A 110 -16.63 27.93 10.59
N LEU A 111 -17.55 27.86 11.56
CA LEU A 111 -17.67 26.72 12.46
C LEU A 111 -18.74 25.76 11.93
N VAL A 112 -18.38 24.50 11.82
CA VAL A 112 -19.28 23.40 11.44
C VAL A 112 -19.29 22.40 12.60
N LEU A 113 -20.47 22.15 13.15
CA LEU A 113 -20.66 21.19 14.26
C LEU A 113 -21.03 19.79 13.81
N VAL A 114 -21.07 19.57 12.50
CA VAL A 114 -21.18 18.27 11.87
C VAL A 114 -22.57 17.60 11.97
N ASP A 115 -23.60 18.34 12.31
CA ASP A 115 -24.96 17.81 12.42
C ASP A 115 -25.69 17.69 11.07
N ILE A 116 -25.13 18.24 10.00
CA ILE A 116 -25.81 18.34 8.70
C ILE A 116 -24.87 17.95 7.56
N GLU A 117 -25.25 16.93 6.79
CA GLU A 117 -24.55 16.57 5.55
C GLU A 117 -24.79 17.60 4.45
N VAL A 118 -23.72 18.07 3.82
CA VAL A 118 -23.73 18.98 2.69
C VAL A 118 -23.57 18.21 1.40
N GLU A 119 -24.65 18.09 0.63
CA GLU A 119 -24.63 17.47 -0.69
C GLU A 119 -24.07 18.43 -1.74
N VAL A 120 -23.01 18.02 -2.47
CA VAL A 120 -22.31 18.81 -3.48
C VAL A 120 -22.49 18.16 -4.86
N ARG A 121 -23.16 18.86 -5.80
CA ARG A 121 -23.36 18.42 -7.19
C ARG A 121 -22.79 19.39 -8.22
N THR A 122 -22.32 20.55 -7.79
CA THR A 122 -21.77 21.60 -8.66
C THR A 122 -20.35 21.96 -8.27
N ASP A 123 -19.60 22.52 -9.20
CA ASP A 123 -18.25 22.97 -8.95
C ASP A 123 -18.21 23.87 -7.72
N THR A 124 -17.25 23.64 -6.86
CA THR A 124 -17.13 24.28 -5.57
C THR A 124 -15.71 24.75 -5.34
N ASP A 125 -15.51 26.04 -5.06
CA ASP A 125 -14.23 26.62 -4.74
C ASP A 125 -14.26 27.25 -3.34
N LEU A 126 -13.64 26.60 -2.37
CA LEU A 126 -13.52 27.02 -0.98
C LEU A 126 -12.06 27.30 -0.60
N SER A 127 -11.15 27.42 -1.57
CA SER A 127 -9.70 27.39 -1.36
C SER A 127 -9.15 28.55 -0.51
N GLY A 128 -9.90 29.62 -0.31
CA GLY A 128 -9.51 30.73 0.57
C GLY A 128 -10.17 30.73 1.94
N SER A 129 -11.07 29.76 2.20
CA SER A 129 -11.82 29.70 3.45
C SER A 129 -11.25 28.70 4.45
N ILE A 130 -11.64 28.85 5.72
CA ILE A 130 -11.31 27.93 6.81
C ILE A 130 -12.60 27.33 7.33
N ILE A 131 -12.61 26.01 7.52
CA ILE A 131 -13.68 25.31 8.23
C ILE A 131 -13.13 24.72 9.51
N PHE A 132 -13.59 25.25 10.63
CA PHE A 132 -13.35 24.65 11.94
C PHE A 132 -14.40 23.59 12.22
N THR A 133 -13.94 22.46 12.75
CA THR A 133 -14.81 21.44 13.32
C THR A 133 -14.47 21.24 14.77
N SER A 134 -15.48 21.05 15.60
CA SER A 134 -15.34 20.76 17.03
C SER A 134 -15.84 19.36 17.32
N ALA A 135 -15.21 18.74 18.29
CA ALA A 135 -15.24 17.32 18.54
C ALA A 135 -16.43 16.77 19.30
N ASP A 136 -17.30 17.60 19.82
CA ASP A 136 -18.32 17.19 20.79
C ASP A 136 -19.63 16.74 20.17
N SER A 137 -19.65 16.29 18.91
CA SER A 137 -20.81 15.59 18.42
C SER A 137 -20.88 14.21 19.10
N GLY A 138 -21.84 13.98 19.96
CA GLY A 138 -22.09 12.70 20.63
C GLY A 138 -22.45 11.54 19.69
N LEU A 139 -21.99 11.58 18.45
CA LEU A 139 -22.24 10.59 17.40
C LEU A 139 -21.36 9.37 17.61
N ASN A 140 -21.97 8.32 18.08
CA ASN A 140 -21.36 7.03 18.28
C ASN A 140 -21.10 6.32 16.97
N GLU A 141 -19.87 5.79 16.86
CA GLU A 141 -19.40 4.74 15.96
C GLU A 141 -19.83 4.82 14.49
N THR A 142 -18.99 5.40 13.68
CA THR A 142 -19.00 5.13 12.24
C THR A 142 -18.62 3.68 11.98
N ARG A 143 -19.56 2.90 11.53
CA ARG A 143 -19.30 1.54 11.07
C ARG A 143 -18.78 1.58 9.64
N TRP A 144 -17.49 1.38 9.50
CA TRP A 144 -16.83 1.21 8.20
C TRP A 144 -17.07 -0.20 7.69
N GLY A 145 -17.59 -0.35 6.49
CA GLY A 145 -17.57 -1.63 5.85
C GLY A 145 -18.78 -1.96 5.00
N PRO A 146 -18.75 -3.12 4.33
CA PRO A 146 -19.87 -3.66 3.57
C PRO A 146 -21.07 -3.99 4.44
N LEU A 147 -20.99 -3.75 5.75
CA LEU A 147 -22.05 -4.02 6.71
C LEU A 147 -23.36 -3.32 6.36
N ARG A 148 -23.32 -2.18 5.64
CA ARG A 148 -24.55 -1.53 5.18
C ARG A 148 -25.33 -2.37 4.16
N ILE A 149 -24.63 -3.14 3.34
CA ILE A 149 -25.25 -4.08 2.40
C ILE A 149 -25.79 -5.30 3.14
N LEU A 150 -25.09 -5.72 4.19
CA LEU A 150 -25.47 -6.84 5.05
C LEU A 150 -26.41 -6.41 6.20
N ASP A 151 -26.32 -5.14 6.61
CA ASP A 151 -27.13 -4.52 7.64
C ASP A 151 -27.50 -3.10 7.22
N PRO A 152 -28.62 -2.93 6.50
CA PRO A 152 -29.09 -1.62 6.05
C PRO A 152 -29.48 -0.68 7.20
N THR A 153 -29.59 -1.20 8.43
CA THR A 153 -29.86 -0.39 9.63
C THR A 153 -28.61 0.17 10.28
N ALA A 154 -27.43 -0.23 9.81
CA ALA A 154 -26.19 0.31 10.33
C ALA A 154 -26.09 1.82 10.06
N PRO A 155 -25.75 2.65 11.06
CA PRO A 155 -25.64 4.08 10.87
C PRO A 155 -24.57 4.41 9.83
N GLU A 156 -24.84 5.38 8.97
CA GLU A 156 -23.87 5.91 8.02
C GLU A 156 -22.76 6.68 8.75
N PRO A 157 -21.53 6.69 8.20
CA PRO A 157 -20.50 7.56 8.72
C PRO A 157 -20.95 9.01 8.56
N PHE A 158 -20.68 9.79 9.59
CA PHE A 158 -20.94 11.22 9.54
C PHE A 158 -19.95 11.89 8.56
N ARG A 159 -20.42 12.82 7.76
CA ARG A 159 -19.65 13.50 6.72
C ARG A 159 -20.04 14.97 6.60
N ILE A 160 -19.08 15.85 6.36
CA ILE A 160 -19.35 17.26 6.11
C ILE A 160 -19.84 17.43 4.67
N PHE A 161 -19.00 17.07 3.69
CA PHE A 161 -19.31 17.19 2.28
C PHE A 161 -19.50 15.81 1.64
N ASN A 162 -20.58 15.65 0.90
CA ASN A 162 -20.85 14.47 0.10
C ASN A 162 -20.92 14.86 -1.38
N LEU A 163 -19.87 14.51 -2.13
CA LEU A 163 -19.81 14.79 -3.56
C LEU A 163 -20.68 13.77 -4.30
N LYS A 164 -21.89 14.16 -4.68
CA LYS A 164 -22.89 13.31 -5.30
C LYS A 164 -23.05 13.57 -6.79
N GLY A 165 -23.32 12.52 -7.53
CA GLY A 165 -23.62 12.53 -8.96
C GLY A 165 -24.98 11.95 -9.29
N LYS A 166 -25.06 11.32 -10.45
CA LYS A 166 -26.21 10.53 -10.88
C LYS A 166 -26.43 9.37 -9.92
N ASP A 167 -27.67 9.01 -9.70
CA ASP A 167 -27.98 7.88 -8.83
C ASP A 167 -27.46 6.58 -9.44
N ARG A 168 -26.96 5.72 -8.59
CA ARG A 168 -26.58 4.36 -8.98
C ARG A 168 -27.82 3.55 -9.33
N ILE A 169 -27.70 2.66 -10.28
CA ILE A 169 -28.78 1.79 -10.72
C ILE A 169 -28.54 0.40 -10.13
N GLU A 170 -29.22 0.14 -9.04
CA GLU A 170 -29.17 -1.16 -8.40
C GLU A 170 -30.01 -2.19 -9.17
N LEU A 171 -29.55 -3.42 -9.22
CA LEU A 171 -30.33 -4.51 -9.77
C LEU A 171 -31.46 -4.85 -8.81
N THR A 172 -32.69 -4.86 -9.31
CA THR A 172 -33.84 -5.34 -8.56
C THR A 172 -33.68 -6.83 -8.22
N PRO A 173 -34.40 -7.38 -7.22
CA PRO A 173 -34.32 -8.81 -6.89
C PRO A 173 -34.59 -9.74 -8.09
N ALA A 174 -35.51 -9.38 -9.00
CA ALA A 174 -35.80 -10.15 -10.21
C ALA A 174 -34.63 -10.11 -11.22
N GLU A 175 -34.03 -8.92 -11.41
CA GLU A 175 -32.86 -8.77 -12.28
C GLU A 175 -31.65 -9.48 -11.71
N LEU A 176 -31.47 -9.46 -10.39
CA LEU A 176 -30.39 -10.17 -9.70
C LEU A 176 -30.55 -11.68 -9.83
N ALA A 177 -31.77 -12.20 -9.72
CA ALA A 177 -32.07 -13.61 -9.97
C ALA A 177 -31.71 -14.01 -11.42
N THR A 178 -32.11 -13.19 -12.40
CA THR A 178 -31.76 -13.38 -13.82
C THR A 178 -30.25 -13.32 -14.05
N PHE A 179 -29.57 -12.35 -13.41
CA PHE A 179 -28.12 -12.22 -13.49
C PHE A 179 -27.41 -13.46 -12.93
N ASN A 180 -27.83 -13.93 -11.77
CA ASN A 180 -27.28 -15.12 -11.16
C ASN A 180 -27.48 -16.38 -12.01
N ALA A 181 -28.64 -16.55 -12.61
CA ALA A 181 -28.95 -17.72 -13.42
C ALA A 181 -28.19 -17.76 -14.77
N SER A 182 -27.97 -16.60 -15.40
CA SER A 182 -27.50 -16.55 -16.79
C SER A 182 -26.15 -15.87 -17.00
N TYR A 183 -25.74 -14.97 -16.12
CA TYR A 183 -24.57 -14.09 -16.35
C TYR A 183 -23.47 -14.24 -15.30
N SER A 184 -23.76 -14.70 -14.10
CA SER A 184 -22.75 -14.83 -13.03
C SER A 184 -21.57 -15.76 -13.42
N GLN A 185 -21.81 -16.70 -14.34
CA GLN A 185 -20.75 -17.55 -14.88
C GLN A 185 -19.61 -16.80 -15.60
N TYR A 186 -19.87 -15.58 -16.06
CA TYR A 186 -18.86 -14.72 -16.69
C TYR A 186 -18.05 -13.90 -15.67
N MET A 187 -18.42 -13.93 -14.38
CA MET A 187 -17.68 -13.30 -13.31
C MET A 187 -16.44 -14.09 -12.93
N LYS A 188 -15.50 -14.22 -13.87
CA LYS A 188 -14.29 -15.03 -13.76
C LYS A 188 -13.02 -14.17 -13.87
N LYS A 189 -12.02 -14.52 -13.07
CA LYS A 189 -10.69 -13.90 -13.12
C LYS A 189 -10.15 -13.91 -14.57
N GLY A 190 -9.70 -12.74 -15.01
CA GLY A 190 -9.17 -12.53 -16.35
C GLY A 190 -10.22 -12.16 -17.41
N SER A 191 -11.52 -12.31 -17.14
CA SER A 191 -12.58 -11.94 -18.08
C SER A 191 -12.60 -10.44 -18.33
N GLN A 192 -12.74 -10.07 -19.62
CA GLN A 192 -13.01 -8.70 -20.08
C GLN A 192 -14.37 -8.62 -20.80
N TYR A 193 -15.24 -9.58 -20.53
CA TYR A 193 -16.53 -9.65 -21.18
C TYR A 193 -17.61 -10.11 -20.19
N LEU A 194 -18.69 -9.32 -20.11
CA LEU A 194 -19.88 -9.60 -19.32
C LEU A 194 -21.10 -9.27 -20.17
N PRO A 195 -21.69 -10.26 -20.87
CA PRO A 195 -22.74 -10.04 -21.87
C PRO A 195 -24.11 -9.76 -21.25
N TYR A 196 -24.17 -8.93 -20.24
CA TYR A 196 -25.40 -8.55 -19.56
C TYR A 196 -26.02 -7.33 -20.25
N PRO A 197 -27.19 -7.45 -20.95
CA PRO A 197 -27.72 -6.39 -21.79
C PRO A 197 -28.02 -5.08 -21.07
N LYS A 198 -28.34 -5.14 -19.77
CA LYS A 198 -28.58 -3.95 -18.95
C LYS A 198 -27.37 -3.03 -18.86
N LEU A 199 -26.16 -3.51 -19.12
CA LEU A 199 -24.93 -2.71 -19.10
C LEU A 199 -24.77 -1.83 -20.36
N TYR A 200 -25.34 -2.24 -21.49
CA TYR A 200 -25.06 -1.63 -22.80
C TYR A 200 -25.33 -0.14 -22.89
N PRO A 201 -26.41 0.40 -22.30
CA PRO A 201 -26.66 1.84 -22.29
C PRO A 201 -25.67 2.66 -21.45
N TYR A 202 -24.90 2.00 -20.58
CA TYR A 202 -24.05 2.67 -19.60
C TYR A 202 -22.57 2.61 -19.95
N TYR A 203 -22.25 2.69 -21.24
CA TYR A 203 -20.88 2.76 -21.72
C TYR A 203 -20.06 3.84 -21.00
N GLY A 204 -18.88 3.49 -20.50
CA GLY A 204 -18.00 4.36 -19.72
C GLY A 204 -18.37 4.48 -18.24
N GLY A 205 -19.50 3.92 -17.80
CA GLY A 205 -19.82 3.73 -16.38
C GLY A 205 -19.03 2.56 -15.76
N MET A 206 -19.40 2.17 -14.56
CA MET A 206 -18.80 1.04 -13.85
C MET A 206 -19.87 0.05 -13.42
N PHE A 207 -19.63 -1.21 -13.60
CA PHE A 207 -20.39 -2.30 -12.99
C PHE A 207 -19.72 -2.75 -11.71
N TYR A 208 -20.48 -2.94 -10.66
CA TYR A 208 -20.05 -3.45 -9.35
C TYR A 208 -20.90 -4.66 -8.97
N ALA A 209 -20.28 -5.70 -8.46
CA ALA A 209 -20.96 -6.88 -7.95
C ALA A 209 -20.33 -7.37 -6.64
N LEU A 210 -21.19 -7.72 -5.68
CA LEU A 210 -20.83 -8.27 -4.39
C LEU A 210 -21.55 -9.61 -4.21
N SER A 211 -20.80 -10.63 -3.87
CA SER A 211 -21.31 -11.97 -3.57
C SER A 211 -21.76 -12.08 -2.12
N THR A 212 -22.62 -13.03 -1.81
CA THR A 212 -22.91 -13.49 -0.45
C THR A 212 -21.90 -14.52 0.05
N ALA A 213 -21.10 -15.08 -0.86
CA ALA A 213 -20.06 -16.03 -0.50
C ALA A 213 -18.86 -15.32 0.13
N VAL A 214 -18.32 -15.94 1.17
CA VAL A 214 -17.13 -15.44 1.87
C VAL A 214 -15.90 -15.85 1.09
N GLU A 215 -15.03 -14.89 0.78
CA GLU A 215 -13.73 -15.12 0.16
C GLU A 215 -12.69 -15.50 1.21
N LEU A 216 -12.64 -14.73 2.29
CA LEU A 216 -11.73 -14.96 3.40
C LEU A 216 -12.26 -14.35 4.70
N TYR A 217 -11.67 -14.71 5.80
CA TYR A 217 -11.92 -14.11 7.11
C TYR A 217 -10.67 -13.36 7.56
N ARG A 218 -10.82 -12.08 7.89
CA ARG A 218 -9.74 -11.32 8.47
C ARG A 218 -9.29 -11.97 9.79
N ASN A 219 -7.98 -12.11 10.00
CA ASN A 219 -7.40 -12.79 11.16
C ASN A 219 -7.92 -14.23 11.40
N GLY A 220 -8.42 -14.91 10.35
CA GLY A 220 -9.02 -16.25 10.48
C GLY A 220 -10.26 -16.30 11.37
N ASN A 221 -10.77 -15.17 11.81
CA ASN A 221 -11.87 -15.10 12.78
C ASN A 221 -13.23 -15.35 12.12
N ARG A 222 -13.66 -16.61 12.12
CA ARG A 222 -14.93 -17.05 11.53
C ARG A 222 -16.14 -16.64 12.36
N THR A 223 -15.97 -16.34 13.64
CA THR A 223 -17.07 -16.04 14.57
C THR A 223 -17.52 -14.60 14.51
N ASN A 224 -16.65 -13.68 14.06
CA ASN A 224 -16.97 -12.28 13.96
C ASN A 224 -17.46 -11.92 12.53
N PRO A 225 -18.73 -11.54 12.35
CA PRO A 225 -19.24 -11.14 11.02
C PRO A 225 -18.49 -9.96 10.40
N ARG A 226 -17.85 -9.10 11.20
CA ARG A 226 -17.07 -7.95 10.75
C ARG A 226 -15.76 -8.35 10.06
N ASP A 227 -15.27 -9.56 10.32
CA ASP A 227 -14.03 -10.07 9.72
C ASP A 227 -14.26 -10.82 8.41
N ARG A 228 -15.53 -10.94 7.96
CA ARG A 228 -15.86 -11.54 6.67
C ARG A 228 -15.49 -10.62 5.53
N VAL A 229 -14.68 -11.11 4.61
CA VAL A 229 -14.43 -10.47 3.32
C VAL A 229 -15.19 -11.26 2.26
N LEU A 230 -16.18 -10.62 1.65
CA LEU A 230 -17.00 -11.25 0.63
C LEU A 230 -16.34 -11.11 -0.75
N TYR A 231 -16.52 -12.11 -1.62
CA TYR A 231 -16.14 -11.95 -3.01
C TYR A 231 -16.81 -10.73 -3.63
N ARG A 232 -16.02 -9.91 -4.30
CA ARG A 232 -16.50 -8.75 -5.04
C ARG A 232 -15.62 -8.49 -6.24
N ASP A 233 -16.22 -7.90 -7.25
CA ASP A 233 -15.50 -7.42 -8.40
C ASP A 233 -16.22 -6.25 -9.07
N PHE A 234 -15.48 -5.45 -9.78
CA PHE A 234 -16.00 -4.28 -10.49
C PHE A 234 -15.12 -3.97 -11.69
N ALA A 235 -15.69 -3.37 -12.72
CA ALA A 235 -14.96 -2.93 -13.89
C ALA A 235 -15.71 -1.83 -14.65
N ARG A 236 -14.96 -1.00 -15.38
CA ARG A 236 -15.54 -0.02 -16.30
C ARG A 236 -16.24 -0.71 -17.47
N ILE A 237 -17.42 -0.23 -17.79
CA ILE A 237 -18.25 -0.79 -18.85
C ILE A 237 -17.74 -0.32 -20.21
N GLY A 238 -17.37 -1.26 -21.04
CA GLY A 238 -17.00 -1.07 -22.43
C GLY A 238 -18.20 -1.20 -23.38
N LYS A 239 -17.92 -1.30 -24.67
CA LYS A 239 -18.95 -1.50 -25.70
C LYS A 239 -19.48 -2.93 -25.68
N ALA A 240 -20.77 -3.12 -25.89
CA ALA A 240 -21.45 -4.39 -26.13
C ALA A 240 -21.08 -5.51 -25.13
N GLY A 241 -21.06 -5.18 -23.83
CA GLY A 241 -20.69 -6.12 -22.78
C GLY A 241 -19.19 -6.31 -22.54
N GLY A 242 -18.35 -5.58 -23.28
CA GLY A 242 -16.92 -5.51 -22.98
C GLY A 242 -16.67 -4.80 -21.66
N LEU A 243 -15.54 -5.11 -21.01
CA LEU A 243 -15.04 -4.43 -19.83
C LEU A 243 -13.67 -3.86 -20.16
N THR A 244 -13.39 -2.62 -19.71
CA THR A 244 -12.09 -2.00 -20.00
C THR A 244 -10.99 -2.51 -19.07
N GLN A 245 -11.38 -3.04 -17.91
CA GLN A 245 -10.47 -3.71 -16.97
C GLN A 245 -10.89 -5.17 -16.82
N ARG A 246 -9.91 -6.04 -16.60
CA ARG A 246 -10.18 -7.45 -16.33
C ARG A 246 -10.86 -7.64 -14.98
N LEU A 247 -11.76 -8.60 -14.90
CA LEU A 247 -12.20 -9.11 -13.61
C LEU A 247 -11.01 -9.83 -12.93
N VAL A 248 -10.92 -9.68 -11.62
CA VAL A 248 -9.77 -10.12 -10.83
C VAL A 248 -10.11 -11.24 -9.86
N LYS A 249 -11.40 -11.57 -9.73
CA LYS A 249 -11.90 -12.64 -8.86
C LYS A 249 -12.70 -13.69 -9.62
N ASP A 250 -12.61 -14.92 -9.15
CA ASP A 250 -13.51 -16.01 -9.56
C ASP A 250 -14.69 -16.04 -8.60
N ILE A 251 -15.72 -15.24 -8.89
CA ILE A 251 -16.91 -15.21 -8.04
C ILE A 251 -17.70 -16.51 -8.23
N PRO A 252 -18.09 -17.22 -7.15
CA PRO A 252 -18.90 -18.41 -7.26
C PRO A 252 -20.23 -18.15 -7.99
N ASN A 253 -20.59 -19.02 -8.94
CA ASN A 253 -21.80 -18.86 -9.72
C ASN A 253 -23.05 -18.84 -8.84
N GLY A 254 -23.99 -17.96 -9.18
CA GLY A 254 -25.28 -17.88 -8.49
C GLY A 254 -25.24 -17.22 -7.11
N THR A 255 -24.09 -16.64 -6.70
CA THR A 255 -23.92 -16.10 -5.35
C THR A 255 -23.93 -14.58 -5.27
N ILE A 256 -24.22 -13.87 -6.38
CA ILE A 256 -24.27 -12.40 -6.33
C ILE A 256 -25.48 -11.98 -5.49
N GLY A 257 -25.21 -11.29 -4.37
CA GLY A 257 -26.22 -10.75 -3.46
C GLY A 257 -26.55 -9.29 -3.70
N TYR A 258 -25.65 -8.57 -4.34
CA TYR A 258 -25.85 -7.17 -4.71
C TYR A 258 -25.09 -6.85 -5.99
N ALA A 259 -25.69 -6.11 -6.88
CA ALA A 259 -25.01 -5.55 -8.04
C ALA A 259 -25.60 -4.19 -8.41
N ALA A 260 -24.75 -3.29 -8.90
CA ALA A 260 -25.14 -1.96 -9.30
C ALA A 260 -24.35 -1.47 -10.52
N ILE A 261 -24.97 -0.56 -11.26
CA ILE A 261 -24.33 0.21 -12.32
C ILE A 261 -24.13 1.62 -11.80
N ILE A 262 -22.92 2.11 -11.87
CA ILE A 262 -22.54 3.48 -11.55
C ILE A 262 -22.41 4.23 -12.88
N PRO A 263 -23.38 5.10 -13.24
CA PRO A 263 -23.36 5.79 -14.52
C PRO A 263 -22.17 6.74 -14.63
N LYS A 264 -21.70 6.96 -15.84
CA LYS A 264 -20.75 8.02 -16.14
C LYS A 264 -21.43 9.39 -15.99
N GLU A 265 -20.72 10.34 -15.40
CA GLU A 265 -21.12 11.74 -15.38
C GLU A 265 -20.85 12.44 -16.72
N ASP A 266 -21.54 13.55 -16.96
CA ASP A 266 -21.33 14.32 -18.18
C ASP A 266 -20.04 15.14 -18.11
N ASN A 267 -19.68 15.62 -16.89
CA ASN A 267 -18.50 16.43 -16.65
C ASN A 267 -17.83 16.03 -15.32
N PHE A 268 -16.55 16.35 -15.19
CA PHE A 268 -15.87 16.33 -13.91
C PHE A 268 -16.49 17.36 -12.97
N LEU A 269 -16.62 16.99 -11.69
CA LEU A 269 -16.85 17.93 -10.60
C LEU A 269 -15.50 18.38 -10.06
N GLU A 270 -15.26 19.68 -10.00
CA GLU A 270 -14.11 20.23 -9.32
C GLU A 270 -14.49 20.72 -7.91
N PHE A 271 -13.82 20.18 -6.89
CA PHE A 271 -13.97 20.59 -5.48
C PHE A 271 -12.63 21.07 -4.96
N LYS A 272 -12.47 22.39 -4.83
CA LYS A 272 -11.30 22.99 -4.17
C LYS A 272 -11.60 23.15 -2.69
N CYS A 273 -10.81 22.47 -1.87
CA CYS A 273 -11.03 22.36 -0.45
C CYS A 273 -10.80 23.65 0.30
N PRO A 274 -11.53 23.88 1.39
CA PRO A 274 -11.14 24.82 2.42
C PRO A 274 -9.96 24.26 3.22
N HIS A 275 -9.34 25.07 4.04
CA HIS A 275 -8.48 24.56 5.10
C HIS A 275 -9.36 24.00 6.23
N PHE A 276 -9.39 22.67 6.38
CA PHE A 276 -10.06 22.04 7.50
C PHE A 276 -9.18 22.10 8.74
N ILE A 277 -9.69 22.67 9.83
CA ILE A 277 -9.02 22.68 11.13
C ILE A 277 -9.90 21.97 12.14
N GLU A 278 -9.43 20.83 12.61
CA GLU A 278 -10.10 19.99 13.59
C GLU A 278 -9.51 20.23 14.97
N LEU A 279 -10.35 20.67 15.90
CA LEU A 279 -9.96 20.94 17.26
C LEU A 279 -10.66 19.99 18.23
N GLY A 280 -9.88 19.39 19.14
CA GLY A 280 -10.40 18.55 20.21
C GLY A 280 -10.42 17.05 19.89
N ASP A 281 -10.97 16.28 20.81
CA ASP A 281 -10.92 14.81 20.81
C ASP A 281 -12.11 14.19 20.09
N SER A 282 -12.46 14.70 18.89
CA SER A 282 -13.61 14.20 18.16
C SER A 282 -13.45 12.76 17.70
N ARG A 283 -14.56 12.07 17.74
CA ARG A 283 -14.67 10.72 17.26
C ARG A 283 -14.87 10.73 15.74
N ARG A 284 -14.50 9.64 15.08
CA ARG A 284 -14.62 9.25 13.70
C ARG A 284 -15.56 10.09 12.85
N PHE A 285 -15.03 10.99 12.04
CA PHE A 285 -15.81 11.62 11.00
C PHE A 285 -15.02 11.73 9.70
N LEU A 286 -15.74 12.05 8.66
CA LEU A 286 -15.30 12.09 7.30
C LEU A 286 -15.51 13.50 6.78
N ASN A 287 -14.46 14.17 6.31
CA ASN A 287 -14.62 15.53 5.81
C ASN A 287 -15.27 15.53 4.43
N ILE A 288 -14.79 14.65 3.54
CA ILE A 288 -15.27 14.58 2.16
C ILE A 288 -15.56 13.11 1.80
N GLU A 289 -16.79 12.81 1.46
CA GLU A 289 -17.14 11.55 0.81
C GLU A 289 -17.32 11.75 -0.69
N VAL A 290 -16.69 10.90 -1.47
CA VAL A 290 -16.85 10.86 -2.93
C VAL A 290 -17.78 9.72 -3.27
N SER A 291 -19.03 10.05 -3.56
CA SER A 291 -20.09 9.12 -3.95
C SER A 291 -20.47 9.26 -5.43
N ARG A 292 -19.66 9.97 -6.21
CA ARG A 292 -19.81 10.14 -7.66
C ARG A 292 -18.50 9.85 -8.38
N PRO A 293 -18.55 9.33 -9.60
CA PRO A 293 -17.36 9.27 -10.46
C PRO A 293 -16.99 10.65 -11.03
N MET A 294 -15.78 10.72 -11.60
CA MET A 294 -15.28 11.90 -12.30
C MET A 294 -15.21 13.13 -11.37
N VAL A 295 -14.34 13.05 -10.36
CA VAL A 295 -14.14 14.11 -9.36
C VAL A 295 -12.66 14.53 -9.34
N LYS A 296 -12.45 15.84 -9.22
CA LYS A 296 -11.14 16.45 -8.93
C LYS A 296 -11.20 17.18 -7.60
N ILE A 297 -10.50 16.67 -6.61
CA ILE A 297 -10.35 17.29 -5.30
C ILE A 297 -9.01 18.02 -5.30
N LYS A 298 -9.01 19.31 -5.05
CA LYS A 298 -7.81 20.15 -5.09
C LYS A 298 -7.60 20.89 -3.79
N ASN A 299 -6.34 21.23 -3.50
CA ASN A 299 -5.93 22.05 -2.37
C ASN A 299 -6.44 21.48 -1.02
N LEU A 300 -6.27 20.16 -0.83
CA LEU A 300 -6.73 19.48 0.36
C LEU A 300 -5.80 19.83 1.54
N VAL A 301 -6.15 20.83 2.31
CA VAL A 301 -5.40 21.27 3.50
C VAL A 301 -6.15 20.89 4.75
N HIS A 302 -5.51 20.12 5.61
CA HIS A 302 -6.10 19.63 6.85
C HIS A 302 -5.13 19.73 8.01
N THR A 303 -5.60 20.25 9.13
CA THR A 303 -4.85 20.31 10.39
C THR A 303 -5.73 19.73 11.51
N SER A 304 -5.27 18.68 12.15
CA SER A 304 -5.93 18.08 13.32
C SER A 304 -5.11 18.34 14.57
N LEU A 305 -5.72 18.92 15.58
CA LEU A 305 -5.09 19.33 16.83
C LEU A 305 -5.89 18.80 18.02
N GLN A 306 -5.26 17.97 18.84
CA GLN A 306 -5.89 17.32 19.99
C GLN A 306 -5.46 17.95 21.32
N THR A 307 -6.31 17.77 22.33
CA THR A 307 -6.07 18.25 23.70
C THR A 307 -5.40 17.24 24.63
N GLY A 308 -5.07 16.05 24.17
CA GLY A 308 -4.29 15.08 24.94
C GLY A 308 -5.01 13.77 25.33
N GLY A 309 -6.11 13.46 24.70
CA GLY A 309 -6.84 12.21 24.93
C GLY A 309 -6.14 10.95 24.43
N THR A 310 -6.47 9.82 25.05
CA THR A 310 -6.01 8.50 24.66
C THR A 310 -6.79 7.99 23.45
N SER A 311 -6.09 7.39 22.51
CA SER A 311 -6.58 6.60 21.38
C SER A 311 -7.79 7.18 20.64
N LEU A 312 -7.54 7.95 19.62
CA LEU A 312 -8.59 8.37 18.72
C LEU A 312 -8.66 7.46 17.51
N GLU A 313 -9.85 7.00 17.30
CA GLU A 313 -10.16 6.15 16.19
C GLU A 313 -10.29 6.96 14.90
N SER A 314 -9.82 6.35 13.85
CA SER A 314 -9.66 6.79 12.47
C SER A 314 -10.54 7.97 12.00
N ARG A 315 -9.90 9.11 11.81
CA ARG A 315 -10.42 10.20 10.99
C ARG A 315 -10.02 9.97 9.54
N VAL A 316 -10.92 10.23 8.63
CA VAL A 316 -10.65 10.16 7.21
C VAL A 316 -11.01 11.48 6.58
N LEU A 317 -10.04 12.08 5.92
CA LEU A 317 -10.23 13.36 5.26
C LEU A 317 -10.99 13.19 3.94
N VAL A 318 -10.58 12.22 3.12
CA VAL A 318 -11.26 11.88 1.87
C VAL A 318 -11.56 10.40 1.85
N SER A 319 -12.82 10.04 1.62
CA SER A 319 -13.25 8.68 1.32
C SER A 319 -13.88 8.61 -0.05
N ALA A 320 -13.36 7.75 -0.92
CA ALA A 320 -14.00 7.42 -2.18
C ALA A 320 -14.44 5.97 -2.18
N ARG A 321 -15.69 5.71 -2.63
CA ARG A 321 -16.28 4.40 -2.53
C ARG A 321 -17.17 4.07 -3.72
N GLU A 322 -16.89 2.92 -4.35
CA GLU A 322 -17.66 2.39 -5.47
C GLU A 322 -17.84 3.43 -6.59
N VAL A 323 -16.73 4.06 -6.96
CA VAL A 323 -16.67 5.13 -7.97
C VAL A 323 -15.47 4.93 -8.90
N PHE A 324 -15.22 5.88 -9.78
CA PHE A 324 -14.11 5.85 -10.71
C PHE A 324 -13.70 7.27 -11.14
N ASP A 325 -12.47 7.40 -11.71
CA ASP A 325 -11.89 8.68 -12.13
C ASP A 325 -11.87 9.70 -10.98
N VAL A 326 -11.17 9.34 -9.89
CA VAL A 326 -10.98 10.19 -8.71
C VAL A 326 -9.58 10.77 -8.71
N TYR A 327 -9.48 12.09 -8.70
CA TYR A 327 -8.22 12.83 -8.69
C TYR A 327 -8.11 13.63 -7.40
N CYS A 328 -7.03 13.41 -6.65
CA CYS A 328 -6.64 14.22 -5.49
C CYS A 328 -5.35 14.97 -5.86
N GLU A 329 -5.45 16.28 -6.09
CA GLU A 329 -4.37 17.12 -6.56
C GLU A 329 -4.02 18.19 -5.52
N TYR A 330 -2.73 18.33 -5.19
CA TYR A 330 -2.22 19.27 -4.21
C TYR A 330 -2.91 19.16 -2.85
N GLY A 331 -2.29 18.45 -1.95
CA GLY A 331 -2.81 18.31 -0.61
C GLY A 331 -1.73 18.35 0.45
N GLU A 332 -2.04 18.94 1.58
CA GLU A 332 -1.24 18.88 2.79
C GLU A 332 -2.15 18.51 3.96
N ALA A 333 -1.86 17.38 4.59
CA ALA A 333 -2.60 16.97 5.76
C ALA A 333 -1.65 16.70 6.92
N MET A 334 -1.86 17.43 7.98
CA MET A 334 -1.19 17.26 9.25
C MET A 334 -2.18 16.67 10.25
N CYS A 335 -2.21 15.34 10.34
CA CYS A 335 -2.89 14.69 11.46
C CYS A 335 -2.07 14.86 12.74
N HIS A 336 -2.73 14.80 13.89
CA HIS A 336 -2.01 14.88 15.17
C HIS A 336 -1.01 13.71 15.31
N PRO A 337 0.21 13.93 15.82
CA PRO A 337 1.23 12.90 15.97
C PRO A 337 0.79 11.66 16.78
N LYS A 338 -0.14 11.84 17.70
CA LYS A 338 -0.65 10.77 18.57
C LYS A 338 -1.83 9.97 17.97
N GLU A 339 -2.31 10.33 16.77
CA GLU A 339 -3.43 9.62 16.16
C GLU A 339 -3.03 8.27 15.61
N ASN A 340 -3.41 7.24 16.32
CA ASN A 340 -3.40 5.87 15.83
C ASN A 340 -4.64 5.60 15.00
N GLY A 341 -4.45 5.15 13.77
CA GLY A 341 -5.54 4.69 12.92
C GLY A 341 -6.18 5.73 12.01
N SER A 342 -5.68 6.96 11.98
CA SER A 342 -6.17 7.99 11.06
C SER A 342 -5.62 7.80 9.66
N TYR A 343 -6.49 7.40 8.73
CA TYR A 343 -6.17 7.40 7.30
C TYR A 343 -6.65 8.68 6.66
N VAL A 344 -5.73 9.41 6.05
CA VAL A 344 -6.07 10.67 5.40
C VAL A 344 -6.91 10.44 4.15
N ILE A 345 -6.50 9.51 3.32
CA ILE A 345 -7.22 9.11 2.10
C ILE A 345 -7.58 7.63 2.22
N CYS A 346 -8.88 7.35 2.18
CA CYS A 346 -9.42 6.00 2.19
C CYS A 346 -10.17 5.72 0.89
N ILE A 347 -9.69 4.78 0.09
CA ILE A 347 -10.26 4.42 -1.19
C ILE A 347 -10.78 2.98 -1.13
N ARG A 348 -12.02 2.78 -1.59
CA ARG A 348 -12.68 1.49 -1.53
C ARG A 348 -13.43 1.18 -2.82
N ASP A 349 -13.25 -0.04 -3.34
CA ASP A 349 -14.00 -0.56 -4.48
C ASP A 349 -14.06 0.44 -5.65
N THR A 350 -12.90 0.99 -6.04
CA THR A 350 -12.79 2.15 -6.91
C THR A 350 -11.83 1.87 -8.07
N CYS A 351 -12.16 2.40 -9.26
CA CYS A 351 -11.29 2.36 -10.43
C CYS A 351 -10.64 3.73 -10.69
N ASP A 352 -9.43 3.70 -11.23
CA ASP A 352 -8.75 4.87 -11.81
C ASP A 352 -8.64 6.04 -10.82
N VAL A 353 -7.83 5.83 -9.78
CA VAL A 353 -7.56 6.80 -8.71
C VAL A 353 -6.20 7.44 -8.93
N HIS A 354 -6.16 8.76 -8.91
CA HIS A 354 -4.95 9.55 -9.08
C HIS A 354 -4.71 10.40 -7.84
N ILE A 355 -3.51 10.30 -7.27
CA ILE A 355 -3.07 11.13 -6.14
C ILE A 355 -1.78 11.82 -6.56
N ASP A 356 -1.80 13.13 -6.59
CA ASP A 356 -0.71 13.94 -7.12
C ASP A 356 -0.33 15.07 -6.15
N LYS A 357 0.96 15.16 -5.82
CA LYS A 357 1.53 16.18 -4.93
C LYS A 357 0.83 16.27 -3.57
N TYR A 358 0.61 15.11 -2.96
CA TYR A 358 -0.02 15.02 -1.65
C TYR A 358 1.04 14.90 -0.54
N TYR A 359 0.88 15.66 0.54
CA TYR A 359 1.79 15.71 1.68
C TYR A 359 1.07 15.28 2.96
N GLY A 360 1.20 14.02 3.33
CA GLY A 360 0.65 13.48 4.58
C GLY A 360 1.76 13.17 5.57
N LEU A 361 1.90 13.98 6.63
CA LEU A 361 3.05 13.90 7.55
C LEU A 361 2.81 13.07 8.80
N HIS A 362 1.56 12.77 9.16
CA HIS A 362 1.22 12.08 10.40
C HIS A 362 0.04 11.12 10.19
N GLY A 363 -0.27 10.33 11.20
CA GLY A 363 -1.31 9.31 11.12
C GLY A 363 -0.88 8.05 10.38
N TRP A 364 -1.86 7.32 9.81
CA TRP A 364 -1.60 6.10 9.05
C TRP A 364 -1.52 6.31 7.53
N GLY A 365 -1.76 7.53 7.05
CA GLY A 365 -1.56 7.90 5.65
C GLY A 365 -2.66 7.42 4.72
N PHE A 366 -2.31 6.64 3.68
CA PHE A 366 -3.22 6.13 2.67
C PHE A 366 -3.76 4.74 3.04
N GLN A 367 -5.06 4.53 2.81
CA GLN A 367 -5.70 3.23 2.92
C GLN A 367 -6.43 2.85 1.65
N GLY A 368 -6.01 1.74 1.02
CA GLY A 368 -6.82 1.00 0.08
C GLY A 368 -7.64 -0.06 0.78
N HIS A 369 -8.94 -0.21 0.45
CA HIS A 369 -9.81 -1.13 1.14
C HIS A 369 -10.72 -1.89 0.17
N HIS A 370 -10.78 -3.20 0.30
CA HIS A 370 -11.61 -4.15 -0.44
C HIS A 370 -11.35 -4.28 -1.94
N GLY A 371 -10.89 -3.27 -2.62
CA GLY A 371 -10.53 -3.33 -4.02
C GLY A 371 -10.21 -1.93 -4.57
N ILE A 372 -9.07 -1.82 -5.26
CA ILE A 372 -8.76 -0.67 -6.09
C ILE A 372 -8.18 -1.22 -7.38
N LYS A 373 -8.66 -0.73 -8.53
CA LYS A 373 -8.12 -1.06 -9.84
C LYS A 373 -7.63 0.19 -10.54
N GLY A 374 -6.32 0.29 -10.75
CA GLY A 374 -5.69 1.49 -11.29
C GLY A 374 -5.53 2.57 -10.22
N LEU A 375 -4.43 2.50 -9.46
CA LEU A 375 -4.01 3.55 -8.53
C LEU A 375 -2.71 4.17 -9.04
N PHE A 376 -2.71 5.49 -9.22
CA PHE A 376 -1.58 6.26 -9.70
C PHE A 376 -1.20 7.32 -8.67
N ILE A 377 0.05 7.26 -8.20
CA ILE A 377 0.57 8.19 -7.19
C ILE A 377 1.82 8.85 -7.72
N ASN A 378 1.84 10.20 -7.73
CA ASN A 378 3.01 10.96 -8.16
C ASN A 378 3.39 12.01 -7.11
N ASP A 379 4.71 12.24 -6.95
CA ASP A 379 5.29 13.34 -6.19
C ASP A 379 4.67 13.49 -4.79
N SER A 380 4.41 12.37 -4.10
CA SER A 380 3.60 12.38 -2.88
C SER A 380 4.35 11.80 -1.68
N THR A 381 4.00 12.28 -0.49
CA THR A 381 4.57 11.83 0.77
C THR A 381 3.49 11.25 1.68
N PHE A 382 3.72 10.06 2.22
CA PHE A 382 2.86 9.40 3.19
C PHE A 382 3.67 8.87 4.37
N ASN A 383 3.04 8.76 5.53
CA ASN A 383 3.59 8.00 6.65
C ASN A 383 3.54 6.50 6.38
N ARG A 384 2.41 6.06 5.82
CA ARG A 384 2.11 4.67 5.53
C ARG A 384 1.31 4.57 4.24
N PHE A 385 1.61 3.56 3.47
CA PHE A 385 0.83 3.18 2.31
C PHE A 385 0.28 1.76 2.55
N ASP A 386 -1.03 1.61 2.74
CA ASP A 386 -1.61 0.42 3.34
C ASP A 386 -2.83 -0.10 2.57
N PHE A 387 -2.82 -1.38 2.24
CA PHE A 387 -3.98 -2.05 1.67
C PHE A 387 -4.61 -3.01 2.67
N HIS A 388 -5.87 -2.74 2.99
CA HIS A 388 -6.74 -3.63 3.75
C HIS A 388 -7.58 -4.46 2.77
N SER A 389 -7.07 -5.56 2.30
CA SER A 389 -7.45 -6.42 1.20
C SER A 389 -6.85 -5.93 -0.14
N PHE A 390 -7.56 -5.87 -1.24
CA PHE A 390 -6.93 -6.05 -2.54
C PHE A 390 -6.67 -4.75 -3.32
N GLY A 391 -5.47 -4.62 -3.88
CA GLY A 391 -5.12 -3.64 -4.90
C GLY A 391 -4.70 -4.31 -6.21
N TYR A 392 -5.01 -3.69 -7.33
CA TYR A 392 -4.69 -4.19 -8.67
C TYR A 392 -4.25 -3.03 -9.56
N ASP A 393 -3.10 -3.18 -10.23
CA ASP A 393 -2.53 -2.15 -11.08
C ASP A 393 -2.25 -0.84 -10.32
N CYS A 394 -1.33 -0.95 -9.35
CA CYS A 394 -0.90 0.17 -8.51
C CYS A 394 0.47 0.67 -8.95
N PHE A 395 0.57 1.97 -9.25
CA PHE A 395 1.77 2.61 -9.79
C PHE A 395 2.12 3.84 -8.94
N SER A 396 3.39 3.96 -8.55
CA SER A 396 3.89 5.18 -7.93
C SER A 396 5.15 5.67 -8.60
N ASN A 397 5.33 7.00 -8.60
CA ASN A 397 6.52 7.66 -9.06
C ASN A 397 6.85 8.84 -8.10
N ASN A 398 8.11 8.95 -7.67
CA ASN A 398 8.57 9.95 -6.72
C ASN A 398 7.76 9.93 -5.40
N MET A 399 7.54 8.75 -4.84
CA MET A 399 6.82 8.61 -3.57
C MET A 399 7.80 8.60 -2.40
N VAL A 400 7.47 9.32 -1.34
CA VAL A 400 8.22 9.31 -0.08
C VAL A 400 7.36 8.65 1.00
N ILE A 401 7.92 7.66 1.69
CA ILE A 401 7.31 7.03 2.86
C ILE A 401 8.11 7.38 4.10
N LYS A 402 7.43 7.88 5.14
CA LYS A 402 8.06 8.28 6.41
C LYS A 402 7.60 7.40 7.57
N GLY A 403 8.49 6.60 8.09
CA GLY A 403 8.37 5.92 9.38
C GLY A 403 7.60 4.61 9.40
N LYS A 404 6.60 4.42 8.52
CA LYS A 404 5.82 3.17 8.43
C LYS A 404 5.99 2.51 7.07
N GLN A 405 5.59 1.25 6.95
CA GLN A 405 5.80 0.45 5.74
C GLN A 405 4.77 0.71 4.63
N ILE A 406 5.11 0.18 3.48
CA ILE A 406 4.16 -0.12 2.41
C ILE A 406 3.63 -1.53 2.63
N ASN A 407 2.31 -1.68 2.80
CA ASN A 407 1.67 -2.99 2.80
C ASN A 407 0.96 -3.20 1.47
N ILE A 408 1.29 -4.28 0.78
CA ILE A 408 0.65 -4.66 -0.48
C ILE A 408 -0.18 -5.92 -0.30
N GLN A 409 -1.25 -6.02 -1.08
CA GLN A 409 -2.06 -7.23 -1.23
C GLN A 409 -2.91 -7.13 -2.49
N GLY A 410 -3.15 -8.24 -3.16
CA GLY A 410 -3.92 -8.29 -4.40
C GLY A 410 -3.10 -8.79 -5.58
N GLY A 411 -3.39 -8.31 -6.77
CA GLY A 411 -2.86 -8.90 -7.98
C GLY A 411 -2.37 -7.90 -9.03
N ASN A 412 -2.21 -8.40 -10.25
CA ASN A 412 -1.77 -7.67 -11.44
C ASN A 412 -0.39 -7.01 -11.26
N THR A 413 -0.27 -5.69 -11.46
CA THR A 413 1.00 -4.98 -11.46
C THR A 413 1.11 -4.03 -10.28
N TRP A 414 2.21 -4.13 -9.55
CA TRP A 414 2.63 -3.16 -8.54
C TRP A 414 3.98 -2.60 -8.95
N ARG A 415 4.05 -1.29 -9.17
CA ARG A 415 5.29 -0.64 -9.59
C ARG A 415 5.57 0.61 -8.76
N PHE A 416 6.73 0.62 -8.11
CA PHE A 416 7.26 1.74 -7.36
C PHE A 416 8.51 2.25 -8.07
N ARG A 417 8.48 3.50 -8.54
CA ARG A 417 9.62 4.18 -9.16
C ARG A 417 10.06 5.36 -8.30
N ASN A 418 11.37 5.54 -8.19
CA ASN A 418 11.97 6.64 -7.44
C ASN A 418 11.36 6.74 -6.03
N LEU A 419 11.36 5.64 -5.30
CA LEU A 419 10.84 5.53 -3.96
C LEU A 419 11.90 6.00 -2.96
N SER A 420 11.54 6.90 -2.05
CA SER A 420 12.34 7.23 -0.87
C SER A 420 11.66 6.69 0.37
N PHE A 421 12.39 5.94 1.17
CA PHE A 421 11.93 5.45 2.46
C PHE A 421 12.75 6.07 3.58
N ILE A 422 12.10 6.83 4.45
CA ILE A 422 12.76 7.50 5.56
C ILE A 422 12.46 6.74 6.84
N VAL A 423 13.46 6.07 7.37
CA VAL A 423 13.41 5.44 8.68
C VAL A 423 13.44 6.55 9.73
N THR A 424 12.33 6.82 10.35
CA THR A 424 12.19 7.89 11.34
C THR A 424 11.30 7.44 12.49
N LYS A 425 11.36 8.16 13.59
CA LYS A 425 10.45 7.96 14.71
C LYS A 425 9.05 8.35 14.28
N THR A 426 8.10 7.43 14.41
CA THR A 426 6.68 7.77 14.25
C THR A 426 6.20 8.37 15.57
N ASP A 427 5.92 9.66 15.57
CA ASP A 427 5.47 10.35 16.77
C ASP A 427 4.19 9.73 17.33
N GLY A 428 4.18 9.53 18.62
CA GLY A 428 2.98 9.47 19.43
C GLY A 428 2.50 8.12 19.92
N ASN A 429 3.13 7.00 19.58
CA ASN A 429 2.75 5.70 20.11
C ASN A 429 3.74 5.15 21.12
N ALA A 430 3.20 4.63 22.25
CA ALA A 430 3.97 3.83 23.19
C ALA A 430 4.48 2.50 22.57
N LEU A 431 3.90 2.10 21.43
CA LEU A 431 4.36 0.99 20.61
C LEU A 431 5.06 1.59 19.38
N GLU A 432 6.26 2.03 19.56
CA GLU A 432 7.16 2.44 18.50
C GLU A 432 7.53 1.21 17.66
N TYR A 433 6.71 0.90 16.67
CA TYR A 433 7.05 -0.12 15.69
C TYR A 433 8.05 0.44 14.70
N PHE A 434 9.31 0.24 14.98
CA PHE A 434 10.32 0.40 13.97
C PHE A 434 10.27 -0.83 13.08
N LEU A 435 9.80 -0.60 11.89
CA LEU A 435 9.79 -1.63 10.89
C LEU A 435 11.15 -1.63 10.21
N ASN A 436 11.72 -2.79 10.11
CA ASN A 436 12.98 -3.01 9.43
C ASN A 436 12.76 -3.53 8.00
N PHE A 437 11.72 -3.01 7.32
CA PHE A 437 11.45 -3.32 5.92
C PHE A 437 10.65 -2.20 5.25
N VAL A 438 10.75 -2.11 3.92
CA VAL A 438 10.04 -1.11 3.11
C VAL A 438 8.67 -1.62 2.68
N ILE A 439 8.62 -2.77 2.00
CA ILE A 439 7.40 -3.35 1.44
C ILE A 439 7.14 -4.69 2.12
N GLY A 440 5.95 -4.84 2.68
CA GLY A 440 5.48 -6.08 3.26
C GLY A 440 4.12 -6.51 2.74
N MET A 441 3.80 -7.78 2.91
CA MET A 441 2.47 -8.30 2.61
C MET A 441 1.59 -8.21 3.84
N ARG A 442 0.32 -7.96 3.64
CA ARG A 442 -0.63 -7.78 4.73
C ARG A 442 -0.93 -9.11 5.41
N GLN A 443 -0.72 -9.20 6.71
CA GLN A 443 -0.86 -10.45 7.47
C GLN A 443 -2.30 -10.86 7.72
N ASP A 444 -3.18 -9.91 7.98
CA ASP A 444 -4.52 -10.15 8.52
C ASP A 444 -5.59 -10.48 7.47
N TYR A 445 -5.24 -10.50 6.18
CA TYR A 445 -6.17 -10.81 5.08
C TYR A 445 -5.78 -12.02 4.25
N ALA A 446 -4.97 -12.93 4.77
CA ALA A 446 -4.32 -14.00 4.04
C ALA A 446 -3.32 -13.52 2.96
N SER A 447 -2.34 -14.33 2.60
CA SER A 447 -1.35 -13.98 1.59
C SER A 447 -1.88 -14.24 0.18
N ASP A 448 -2.85 -13.45 -0.27
CA ASP A 448 -3.28 -13.44 -1.67
C ASP A 448 -2.65 -12.23 -2.37
N CYS A 449 -1.41 -12.39 -2.82
CA CYS A 449 -0.62 -11.35 -3.47
C CYS A 449 -0.06 -11.84 -4.81
N GLU A 450 -0.93 -12.32 -5.68
CA GLU A 450 -0.56 -12.80 -7.03
C GLU A 450 -0.26 -11.63 -7.97
N CYS A 451 0.83 -10.91 -7.72
CA CYS A 451 1.21 -9.72 -8.49
C CYS A 451 2.59 -9.84 -9.14
N ASN A 452 2.85 -8.93 -10.08
CA ASN A 452 4.17 -8.61 -10.55
C ASN A 452 4.64 -7.34 -9.82
N LEU A 453 5.59 -7.49 -8.90
CA LEU A 453 6.12 -6.39 -8.10
C LEU A 453 7.41 -5.87 -8.72
N THR A 454 7.46 -4.57 -9.00
CA THR A 454 8.67 -3.87 -9.46
C THR A 454 9.00 -2.72 -8.51
N VAL A 455 10.25 -2.66 -8.07
CA VAL A 455 10.84 -1.54 -7.32
C VAL A 455 12.04 -1.04 -8.11
N ASP A 456 11.97 0.17 -8.66
CA ASP A 456 13.02 0.73 -9.52
C ASP A 456 13.43 2.12 -9.01
N GLY A 457 14.63 2.20 -8.45
CA GLY A 457 15.13 3.40 -7.78
C GLY A 457 14.55 3.51 -6.36
N LEU A 458 15.17 2.85 -5.40
CA LEU A 458 14.85 2.98 -3.97
C LEU A 458 16.02 3.60 -3.23
N THR A 459 15.76 4.65 -2.47
CA THR A 459 16.70 5.17 -1.48
C THR A 459 16.14 5.01 -0.09
N VAL A 460 16.86 4.32 0.78
CA VAL A 460 16.52 4.18 2.20
C VAL A 460 17.40 5.13 3.00
N LEU A 461 16.79 6.01 3.76
CA LEU A 461 17.44 7.07 4.54
C LEU A 461 17.13 6.88 6.02
N TRP A 462 18.08 7.16 6.90
CA TRP A 462 17.86 7.17 8.34
C TRP A 462 17.81 8.59 8.88
N ASP A 463 16.77 8.90 9.66
CA ASP A 463 16.68 10.15 10.39
C ASP A 463 17.75 10.19 11.49
N LYS A 464 18.56 11.23 11.52
CA LYS A 464 19.61 11.47 12.54
C LYS A 464 19.09 11.60 13.98
N ASN A 465 17.79 11.82 14.14
CA ASN A 465 17.14 11.94 15.46
C ASN A 465 16.59 10.61 15.99
N LEU A 466 16.93 9.49 15.36
CA LEU A 466 16.52 8.17 15.84
C LEU A 466 17.09 7.88 17.22
N PRO A 467 16.30 7.27 18.14
CA PRO A 467 16.80 6.91 19.45
C PRO A 467 17.96 5.91 19.37
N ALA A 468 18.87 5.96 20.34
CA ALA A 468 20.07 5.11 20.39
C ALA A 468 19.74 3.60 20.37
N TRP A 469 18.61 3.17 20.93
CA TRP A 469 18.20 1.77 20.94
C TRP A 469 17.77 1.24 19.56
N TYR A 470 17.28 2.11 18.68
CA TYR A 470 16.97 1.74 17.29
C TYR A 470 18.23 1.30 16.54
N ASN A 471 19.36 1.84 16.90
CA ASN A 471 20.64 1.46 16.34
C ASN A 471 21.01 -0.03 16.61
N ALA A 472 20.22 -0.78 17.36
CA ALA A 472 20.42 -2.20 17.59
C ALA A 472 19.93 -3.13 16.46
N THR A 473 19.06 -2.65 15.55
CA THR A 473 18.54 -3.46 14.45
C THR A 473 19.58 -3.58 13.34
N ARG A 474 20.06 -4.80 13.12
CA ARG A 474 21.14 -5.08 12.17
C ARG A 474 20.69 -5.47 10.77
N SER A 475 19.43 -5.83 10.59
CA SER A 475 18.87 -6.25 9.31
C SER A 475 17.75 -5.33 8.85
N PHE A 476 17.70 -5.09 7.54
CA PHE A 476 16.66 -4.29 6.91
C PHE A 476 16.31 -4.87 5.52
N ASP A 477 15.03 -5.05 5.25
CA ASP A 477 14.56 -5.71 4.04
C ASP A 477 13.92 -4.71 3.06
N VAL A 478 14.14 -4.89 1.77
CA VAL A 478 13.38 -4.14 0.76
C VAL A 478 11.98 -4.71 0.62
N VAL A 479 11.87 -6.02 0.37
CA VAL A 479 10.59 -6.73 0.28
C VAL A 479 10.57 -7.86 1.29
N ARG A 480 9.57 -7.82 2.16
CA ARG A 480 9.29 -8.88 3.12
C ARG A 480 8.04 -9.63 2.73
N MET A 481 8.20 -10.80 2.20
CA MET A 481 7.11 -11.73 1.96
C MET A 481 6.64 -12.29 3.30
N ILE A 482 5.36 -12.25 3.55
CA ILE A 482 4.78 -12.73 4.80
C ILE A 482 3.79 -13.81 4.47
N ASP A 483 4.06 -15.00 4.94
CA ASP A 483 3.10 -16.08 4.95
C ASP A 483 2.21 -15.95 6.17
N THR A 484 0.91 -15.95 5.98
CA THR A 484 -0.03 -15.59 7.03
C THR A 484 -0.78 -16.79 7.60
N ALA A 485 -0.94 -16.80 8.91
CA ALA A 485 -1.73 -17.80 9.63
C ALA A 485 -3.18 -17.91 9.15
N ASN A 486 -3.70 -16.83 8.62
CA ASN A 486 -5.13 -16.73 8.32
C ASN A 486 -5.54 -17.58 7.12
N SER A 487 -4.61 -17.93 6.25
CA SER A 487 -4.87 -18.86 5.17
C SER A 487 -5.01 -20.31 5.66
N ASP A 488 -4.47 -20.68 6.81
CA ASP A 488 -4.57 -22.04 7.35
C ASP A 488 -5.99 -22.42 7.75
N ASP A 489 -6.66 -21.51 8.43
CA ASP A 489 -8.05 -21.72 8.87
C ASP A 489 -9.03 -21.86 7.71
N GLN A 490 -8.62 -21.51 6.51
CA GLN A 490 -9.46 -21.47 5.32
C GLN A 490 -9.12 -22.57 4.32
N GLY A 491 -8.04 -23.31 4.52
CA GLY A 491 -7.58 -24.33 3.58
C GLY A 491 -7.13 -23.76 2.23
N ILE A 492 -6.74 -22.47 2.20
CA ILE A 492 -6.32 -21.77 0.98
C ILE A 492 -4.80 -21.74 0.94
N ASP A 493 -4.18 -22.01 -0.21
CA ASP A 493 -2.76 -21.82 -0.41
C ASP A 493 -2.38 -20.35 -0.22
N SER A 494 -1.25 -20.09 0.44
CA SER A 494 -0.65 -18.77 0.50
C SER A 494 0.02 -18.45 -0.82
N LYS A 495 -0.38 -17.34 -1.47
CA LYS A 495 0.09 -16.97 -2.79
C LYS A 495 0.92 -15.70 -2.71
N LEU A 496 2.22 -15.84 -2.86
CA LEU A 496 3.16 -14.73 -2.91
C LEU A 496 3.28 -14.18 -4.35
N PRO A 497 3.97 -13.04 -4.60
CA PRO A 497 4.08 -12.47 -5.94
C PRO A 497 4.54 -13.48 -7.00
N TYR A 498 4.06 -13.32 -8.23
CA TYR A 498 4.61 -14.08 -9.36
C TYR A 498 6.05 -13.69 -9.65
N THR A 499 6.28 -12.38 -9.71
CA THR A 499 7.60 -11.83 -9.97
C THR A 499 7.92 -10.72 -8.97
N ILE A 500 9.20 -10.65 -8.59
CA ILE A 500 9.76 -9.55 -7.81
C ILE A 500 10.97 -9.04 -8.60
N ASP A 501 10.92 -7.78 -9.01
CA ASP A 501 11.98 -7.10 -9.77
C ASP A 501 12.42 -5.84 -9.01
N ILE A 502 13.63 -5.88 -8.43
CA ILE A 502 14.19 -4.82 -7.60
C ILE A 502 15.43 -4.28 -8.30
N ARG A 503 15.47 -2.97 -8.54
CA ARG A 503 16.58 -2.33 -9.22
C ARG A 503 17.01 -1.04 -8.52
N ASN A 504 18.31 -0.73 -8.59
CA ASN A 504 18.87 0.57 -8.21
C ASN A 504 18.53 0.93 -6.75
N VAL A 505 18.93 0.08 -5.78
CA VAL A 505 18.68 0.29 -4.36
C VAL A 505 19.93 0.87 -3.69
N VAL A 506 19.73 1.97 -2.96
CA VAL A 506 20.79 2.61 -2.17
C VAL A 506 20.34 2.74 -0.71
N PHE A 507 21.17 2.25 0.20
CA PHE A 507 21.02 2.47 1.64
C PHE A 507 21.98 3.58 2.06
N ASP A 508 21.46 4.75 2.43
CA ASP A 508 22.27 5.90 2.87
C ASP A 508 22.33 5.93 4.41
N LEU A 509 23.48 5.59 4.95
CA LEU A 509 23.72 5.47 6.38
C LEU A 509 24.14 6.79 7.04
N ALA A 510 24.13 7.92 6.34
CA ALA A 510 24.54 9.23 6.88
C ALA A 510 23.79 9.63 8.16
N GLY A 511 22.53 9.21 8.31
CA GLY A 511 21.70 9.50 9.50
C GLY A 511 21.97 8.60 10.70
N ILE A 512 22.73 7.53 10.53
CA ILE A 512 23.05 6.59 11.63
C ILE A 512 24.12 7.19 12.52
N GLN A 513 23.82 7.35 13.82
CA GLN A 513 24.73 7.97 14.78
C GLN A 513 26.02 7.16 14.97
N THR A 514 27.12 7.93 15.08
CA THR A 514 28.48 7.45 15.33
C THR A 514 28.62 6.91 16.73
N GLY A 515 28.41 5.96 17.21
CA GLY A 515 28.52 5.47 18.60
C GLY A 515 27.98 4.04 18.77
N ARG A 516 27.66 3.44 17.66
CA ARG A 516 27.22 2.08 17.64
C ARG A 516 28.41 1.14 17.91
N PRO A 517 28.31 0.26 18.89
CA PRO A 517 29.31 -0.79 19.04
C PRO A 517 29.31 -1.62 17.75
N ASN A 518 30.49 -2.01 17.33
CA ASN A 518 30.83 -2.83 16.18
C ASN A 518 29.72 -3.75 15.74
N GLY A 519 29.19 -3.54 14.55
CA GLY A 519 28.13 -4.38 14.03
C GLY A 519 27.95 -4.22 12.52
N ASP A 520 27.78 -5.34 11.86
CA ASP A 520 27.48 -5.38 10.45
C ASP A 520 26.01 -5.06 10.22
N PHE A 521 25.73 -4.30 9.15
CA PHE A 521 24.38 -4.14 8.61
C PHE A 521 24.15 -5.22 7.57
N GLU A 522 23.03 -5.88 7.64
CA GLU A 522 22.56 -6.80 6.61
C GLU A 522 21.36 -6.16 5.90
N PHE A 523 21.50 -5.87 4.62
CA PHE A 523 20.44 -5.33 3.78
C PHE A 523 19.98 -6.40 2.82
N CYS A 524 18.73 -6.81 2.95
CA CYS A 524 18.19 -7.90 2.16
C CYS A 524 17.18 -7.39 1.14
N ALA A 525 17.35 -7.79 -0.13
CA ALA A 525 16.39 -7.41 -1.17
C ALA A 525 15.05 -8.12 -0.98
N VAL A 526 15.08 -9.43 -0.74
CA VAL A 526 13.87 -10.25 -0.57
C VAL A 526 14.03 -11.17 0.63
N THR A 527 13.15 -11.02 1.61
CA THR A 527 13.03 -11.96 2.73
C THR A 527 11.64 -12.60 2.75
N ALA A 528 11.54 -13.69 3.47
CA ALA A 528 10.24 -14.25 3.84
C ALA A 528 10.18 -14.45 5.35
N LEU A 529 9.01 -14.26 5.91
CA LEU A 529 8.71 -14.58 7.30
C LEU A 529 7.55 -15.56 7.35
N ARG A 530 7.67 -16.53 8.21
CA ARG A 530 6.53 -17.32 8.64
C ARG A 530 5.75 -16.56 9.70
N SER A 531 4.44 -16.56 9.59
CA SER A 531 3.60 -16.06 10.68
C SER A 531 3.75 -16.97 11.89
N GLN A 532 3.86 -16.37 13.09
CA GLN A 532 3.98 -17.09 14.37
C GLN A 532 2.78 -17.98 14.71
N PHE A 533 1.71 -17.88 13.93
CA PHE A 533 0.42 -18.50 14.20
C PHE A 533 0.11 -19.71 13.32
N THR A 534 1.07 -20.16 12.51
CA THR A 534 0.81 -21.21 11.51
C THR A 534 1.28 -22.58 11.96
N ASP A 535 0.35 -23.51 12.07
CA ASP A 535 0.68 -24.94 12.18
C ASP A 535 0.44 -25.61 10.83
N TYR A 536 1.45 -25.62 9.97
CA TYR A 536 1.38 -26.18 8.62
C TYR A 536 1.17 -27.70 8.61
N ALA A 537 1.48 -28.39 9.69
CA ALA A 537 1.38 -29.85 9.74
C ALA A 537 -0.08 -30.32 9.66
N VAL A 538 -1.04 -29.44 9.99
CA VAL A 538 -2.44 -29.81 10.15
C VAL A 538 -3.27 -29.55 8.88
N THR A 539 -2.87 -28.65 7.99
CA THR A 539 -3.78 -28.12 6.95
C THR A 539 -3.52 -28.60 5.52
N GLY A 540 -2.34 -29.17 5.23
CA GLY A 540 -1.99 -29.65 3.88
C GLY A 540 -1.88 -28.57 2.80
N ARG A 541 -1.96 -27.28 3.16
CA ARG A 541 -1.85 -26.16 2.24
C ARG A 541 -0.40 -25.88 1.82
N LYS A 542 -0.22 -25.11 0.76
CA LYS A 542 1.09 -24.73 0.23
C LYS A 542 1.31 -23.23 0.30
N THR A 543 2.58 -22.82 0.48
CA THR A 543 3.06 -21.49 0.23
C THR A 543 3.67 -21.42 -1.16
N LEU A 544 3.00 -20.75 -2.09
CA LEU A 544 3.47 -20.61 -3.46
C LEU A 544 4.46 -19.44 -3.55
N LEU A 545 5.74 -19.78 -3.68
CA LEU A 545 6.82 -18.80 -3.81
C LEU A 545 6.87 -18.17 -5.20
N PRO A 546 7.59 -17.03 -5.36
CA PRO A 546 7.74 -16.36 -6.64
C PRO A 546 8.38 -17.26 -7.70
N ASP A 547 7.89 -17.13 -8.94
CA ASP A 547 8.46 -17.80 -10.09
C ASP A 547 9.75 -17.15 -10.55
N ASN A 548 9.83 -15.80 -10.41
CA ASN A 548 11.02 -15.03 -10.75
C ASN A 548 11.33 -13.96 -9.70
N ILE A 549 12.59 -13.90 -9.30
CA ILE A 549 13.13 -12.83 -8.46
C ILE A 549 14.35 -12.27 -9.20
N THR A 550 14.34 -10.98 -9.48
CA THR A 550 15.46 -10.25 -10.06
C THR A 550 15.86 -9.11 -9.13
N VAL A 551 17.13 -9.04 -8.79
CA VAL A 551 17.73 -7.92 -8.05
C VAL A 551 18.91 -7.41 -8.85
N ASP A 552 18.92 -6.13 -9.22
CA ASP A 552 19.98 -5.52 -10.02
C ASP A 552 20.39 -4.15 -9.47
N GLY A 553 21.58 -4.05 -8.93
CA GLY A 553 22.11 -2.83 -8.34
C GLY A 553 21.61 -2.60 -6.92
N MET A 554 22.39 -3.04 -5.93
CA MET A 554 22.12 -2.81 -4.52
C MET A 554 23.42 -2.51 -3.79
N THR A 555 23.45 -1.37 -3.08
CA THR A 555 24.66 -0.91 -2.37
C THR A 555 24.31 -0.05 -1.17
N ALA A 556 25.31 0.23 -0.31
CA ALA A 556 25.22 1.21 0.76
C ALA A 556 26.26 2.33 0.56
N ILE A 557 25.90 3.52 1.01
CA ILE A 557 26.78 4.68 1.03
C ILE A 557 26.87 5.26 2.45
N ASN A 558 27.89 6.06 2.70
CA ASN A 558 28.16 6.67 4.01
C ASN A 558 28.33 5.63 5.14
N VAL A 559 28.86 4.45 4.79
CA VAL A 559 29.20 3.40 5.75
C VAL A 559 30.43 3.86 6.54
N GLN A 560 30.35 3.82 7.87
CA GLN A 560 31.48 4.24 8.73
C GLN A 560 32.68 3.28 8.60
N PRO A 561 33.92 3.76 8.80
CA PRO A 561 35.14 2.93 8.66
C PRO A 561 35.18 1.67 9.57
N THR A 562 34.40 1.68 10.65
CA THR A 562 34.32 0.56 11.60
C THR A 562 33.14 -0.38 11.36
N GLN A 563 32.38 -0.15 10.30
CA GLN A 563 31.13 -0.86 9.98
C GLN A 563 31.24 -1.56 8.64
N ASN A 564 30.48 -2.64 8.49
CA ASN A 564 30.25 -3.30 7.23
C ASN A 564 28.77 -3.15 6.84
N ALA A 565 28.51 -3.12 5.54
CA ALA A 565 27.16 -3.17 4.99
C ALA A 565 27.09 -4.30 3.97
N VAL A 566 26.41 -5.37 4.33
CA VAL A 566 26.34 -6.59 3.53
C VAL A 566 25.04 -6.65 2.75
N MET A 567 25.16 -6.91 1.45
CA MET A 567 24.01 -7.02 0.56
C MET A 567 23.58 -8.48 0.40
N CYS A 568 22.35 -8.77 0.81
CA CYS A 568 21.70 -10.06 0.62
C CYS A 568 20.64 -9.95 -0.47
N GLY A 569 20.69 -10.80 -1.49
CA GLY A 569 19.68 -10.81 -2.56
C GLY A 569 18.40 -11.50 -2.14
N ILE A 570 18.53 -12.65 -1.47
CA ILE A 570 17.38 -13.41 -0.97
C ILE A 570 17.74 -14.15 0.32
N LYS A 571 16.84 -14.06 1.29
CA LYS A 571 16.93 -14.80 2.56
C LYS A 571 15.57 -15.39 2.91
N LEU A 572 15.54 -16.70 3.00
CA LEU A 572 14.33 -17.45 3.37
C LEU A 572 14.57 -18.16 4.70
N PRO A 573 13.65 -18.14 5.66
CA PRO A 573 13.83 -18.81 6.94
C PRO A 573 13.69 -20.33 6.78
N ALA A 574 14.41 -21.07 7.63
CA ALA A 574 14.49 -22.54 7.59
C ALA A 574 13.10 -23.21 7.75
N ASP A 575 12.22 -22.61 8.52
CA ASP A 575 10.89 -23.14 8.83
C ASP A 575 9.85 -22.97 7.71
N LEU A 576 10.11 -22.18 6.67
CA LEU A 576 9.29 -22.14 5.45
C LEU A 576 9.35 -23.45 4.63
N TYR A 577 10.28 -24.32 4.91
CA TYR A 577 10.58 -25.50 4.08
C TYR A 577 9.97 -26.82 4.55
N GLN A 578 9.02 -26.80 5.43
CA GLN A 578 8.31 -28.01 5.84
C GLN A 578 7.33 -28.46 4.76
N ASN A 579 7.74 -29.21 3.74
CA ASN A 579 6.90 -29.88 2.73
C ASN A 579 5.74 -29.07 2.11
N THR A 580 5.62 -27.79 2.46
CA THR A 580 4.48 -26.91 2.14
C THR A 580 4.81 -25.85 1.11
N VAL A 581 6.09 -25.61 0.83
CA VAL A 581 6.51 -24.67 -0.21
C VAL A 581 6.25 -25.27 -1.58
N GLY A 582 5.59 -24.51 -2.44
CA GLY A 582 5.23 -24.95 -3.78
C GLY A 582 5.59 -23.92 -4.86
N SER A 583 5.57 -24.41 -6.09
CA SER A 583 5.64 -23.58 -7.29
C SER A 583 4.33 -23.69 -8.07
N ARG A 584 3.98 -22.62 -8.77
CA ARG A 584 2.87 -22.62 -9.73
C ARG A 584 3.22 -23.37 -11.01
N ASN A 585 4.52 -23.47 -11.29
CA ASN A 585 5.05 -24.06 -12.51
C ASN A 585 5.56 -25.47 -12.27
N LYS A 586 5.41 -26.32 -13.28
CA LYS A 586 6.10 -27.61 -13.33
C LYS A 586 7.60 -27.40 -13.56
N LYS A 587 8.39 -28.34 -13.07
CA LYS A 587 9.82 -28.38 -13.37
C LYS A 587 10.08 -28.52 -14.86
N GLY A 588 11.05 -27.74 -15.33
CA GLY A 588 11.60 -27.90 -16.67
C GLY A 588 12.53 -29.11 -16.81
N SER A 589 13.12 -29.29 -17.98
CA SER A 589 14.05 -30.36 -18.26
C SER A 589 15.34 -30.31 -17.41
N ASP A 590 15.70 -29.14 -16.90
CA ASP A 590 16.85 -28.94 -15.99
C ASP A 590 16.50 -29.22 -14.53
N GLY A 591 15.23 -29.56 -14.26
CA GLY A 591 14.72 -29.86 -12.93
C GLY A 591 14.37 -28.62 -12.09
N THR A 592 14.38 -27.42 -12.67
CA THR A 592 14.03 -26.17 -11.99
C THR A 592 12.69 -25.62 -12.47
N ASN A 593 12.03 -24.79 -11.64
CA ASN A 593 10.76 -24.14 -11.99
C ASN A 593 10.64 -22.71 -11.44
N ALA A 594 11.71 -22.20 -10.87
CA ALA A 594 11.82 -20.81 -10.44
C ALA A 594 13.20 -20.25 -10.82
N ARG A 595 13.29 -18.91 -10.91
CA ARG A 595 14.55 -18.22 -11.25
C ARG A 595 14.82 -17.12 -10.24
N ILE A 596 16.07 -17.06 -9.80
CA ILE A 596 16.61 -15.98 -8.97
C ILE A 596 17.80 -15.40 -9.74
N THR A 597 17.75 -14.14 -10.07
CA THR A 597 18.85 -13.44 -10.75
C THR A 597 19.30 -12.26 -9.91
N LEU A 598 20.54 -12.31 -9.45
CA LEU A 598 21.16 -11.29 -8.61
C LEU A 598 22.31 -10.66 -9.40
N ARG A 599 22.26 -9.34 -9.59
CA ARG A 599 23.30 -8.60 -10.31
C ARG A 599 23.75 -7.40 -9.52
N ASN A 600 25.04 -7.09 -9.61
CA ASN A 600 25.61 -5.85 -9.09
C ASN A 600 25.26 -5.62 -7.60
N LEU A 601 25.27 -6.67 -6.79
CA LEU A 601 25.13 -6.56 -5.35
C LEU A 601 26.50 -6.29 -4.75
N HIS A 602 26.70 -5.07 -4.24
CA HIS A 602 28.01 -4.62 -3.76
C HIS A 602 27.94 -4.32 -2.27
N SER A 603 28.47 -5.24 -1.47
CA SER A 603 28.68 -5.03 -0.04
C SER A 603 29.85 -4.09 0.20
N VAL A 604 29.74 -3.26 1.23
CA VAL A 604 30.82 -2.38 1.69
C VAL A 604 31.46 -3.01 2.93
N ILE A 605 32.68 -3.48 2.78
CA ILE A 605 33.42 -4.17 3.83
C ILE A 605 34.60 -3.29 4.27
N ASN A 606 34.39 -2.48 5.29
CA ASN A 606 35.42 -1.58 5.83
C ASN A 606 36.24 -2.23 6.94
N ASN A 607 35.69 -3.22 7.65
CA ASN A 607 36.35 -3.92 8.72
C ASN A 607 36.28 -5.45 8.49
N PRO A 608 37.27 -6.05 7.85
CA PRO A 608 37.27 -7.47 7.53
C PRO A 608 37.47 -8.38 8.76
N SER A 609 37.87 -7.83 9.92
CA SER A 609 37.99 -8.61 11.17
C SER A 609 36.64 -8.85 11.86
N ILE A 610 35.58 -8.16 11.45
CA ILE A 610 34.22 -8.41 11.91
C ILE A 610 33.64 -9.54 11.04
N GLU A 611 33.15 -10.55 11.69
CA GLU A 611 32.66 -11.77 11.07
C GLU A 611 31.75 -11.53 9.86
N LEU A 612 32.25 -11.69 8.65
CA LEU A 612 31.47 -11.97 7.44
C LEU A 612 30.71 -13.32 7.56
N ALA A 613 30.83 -13.96 8.69
CA ALA A 613 30.34 -15.29 8.98
C ALA A 613 28.81 -15.40 8.82
N ALA A 614 28.08 -14.33 9.11
CA ALA A 614 26.62 -14.28 8.97
C ALA A 614 26.15 -13.63 7.66
N ALA A 615 27.07 -13.09 6.85
CA ALA A 615 26.71 -12.38 5.63
C ALA A 615 26.49 -13.36 4.48
N GLN A 616 25.32 -13.38 3.92
CA GLN A 616 24.96 -14.29 2.83
C GLN A 616 24.28 -13.53 1.70
N THR A 617 24.81 -13.66 0.48
CA THR A 617 24.17 -13.09 -0.73
C THR A 617 22.92 -13.88 -1.09
N VAL A 618 22.96 -15.18 -0.86
CA VAL A 618 21.83 -16.10 -0.99
C VAL A 618 21.79 -16.95 0.27
N ASP A 619 20.69 -16.87 0.99
CA ASP A 619 20.42 -17.71 2.16
C ASP A 619 19.10 -18.46 1.99
N ILE A 620 19.19 -19.70 1.62
CA ILE A 620 18.05 -20.61 1.48
C ILE A 620 18.35 -21.84 2.36
N PRO A 621 18.31 -21.68 3.69
CA PRO A 621 18.62 -22.77 4.60
C PRO A 621 17.48 -23.79 4.55
N GLY A 622 17.69 -24.92 3.95
CA GLY A 622 16.78 -26.06 4.07
C GLY A 622 17.29 -26.98 5.17
N ASP A 623 16.42 -27.45 6.04
CA ASP A 623 16.75 -28.62 6.82
C ASP A 623 16.61 -29.85 5.89
N ALA A 624 17.67 -30.64 5.72
CA ALA A 624 17.64 -31.85 4.90
C ALA A 624 16.52 -32.84 5.33
N ALA A 625 16.12 -32.80 6.60
CA ALA A 625 15.00 -33.57 7.14
C ALA A 625 13.62 -33.12 6.59
N ASN A 626 13.51 -31.87 6.14
CA ASN A 626 12.26 -31.30 5.63
C ASN A 626 12.09 -31.44 4.10
N TRP A 627 13.16 -31.78 3.39
CA TRP A 627 13.14 -32.02 1.94
C TRP A 627 13.01 -33.51 1.66
N THR A 628 11.84 -34.07 1.91
CA THR A 628 11.59 -35.49 1.66
C THR A 628 11.77 -35.84 0.18
N THR A 629 12.11 -37.10 -0.10
CA THR A 629 12.24 -37.59 -1.47
C THR A 629 10.95 -37.35 -2.27
N ASP A 630 9.80 -37.52 -1.64
CA ASP A 630 8.49 -37.26 -2.27
C ASP A 630 8.30 -35.81 -2.65
N TYR A 631 8.67 -34.88 -1.79
CA TYR A 631 8.65 -33.47 -2.12
C TYR A 631 9.59 -33.16 -3.30
N LEU A 632 10.82 -33.62 -3.23
CA LEU A 632 11.81 -33.38 -4.29
C LEU A 632 11.41 -34.00 -5.63
N ASN A 633 10.64 -35.08 -5.62
CA ASN A 633 10.13 -35.74 -6.83
C ASN A 633 8.85 -35.09 -7.37
N SER A 634 8.13 -34.32 -6.57
CA SER A 634 6.93 -33.62 -7.04
C SER A 634 7.28 -32.62 -8.15
N ASP A 635 6.46 -32.60 -9.21
CA ASP A 635 6.59 -31.67 -10.34
C ASP A 635 6.48 -30.19 -9.92
N TYR A 636 5.82 -29.91 -8.80
CA TYR A 636 5.47 -28.59 -8.32
C TYR A 636 6.23 -28.16 -7.07
N SER A 637 7.25 -28.91 -6.63
CA SER A 637 8.15 -28.38 -5.60
C SER A 637 8.95 -27.19 -6.13
N TRP A 638 9.13 -26.16 -5.30
CA TRP A 638 9.84 -24.96 -5.71
C TRP A 638 11.36 -25.21 -5.73
N ILE A 639 11.95 -25.23 -6.91
CA ILE A 639 13.37 -25.48 -7.12
C ILE A 639 13.94 -24.36 -7.98
N PRO A 640 14.71 -23.45 -7.39
CA PRO A 640 15.23 -22.29 -8.10
C PRO A 640 16.50 -22.61 -8.91
N ARG A 641 16.63 -21.96 -10.04
CA ARG A 641 17.90 -21.67 -10.69
C ARG A 641 18.37 -20.30 -10.22
N ILE A 642 19.55 -20.23 -9.64
CA ILE A 642 20.13 -19.03 -9.04
C ILE A 642 21.27 -18.57 -9.92
N THR A 643 21.19 -17.35 -10.43
CA THR A 643 22.25 -16.72 -11.21
C THR A 643 22.77 -15.50 -10.46
N LEU A 644 24.07 -15.46 -10.22
CA LEU A 644 24.78 -14.30 -9.67
C LEU A 644 25.68 -13.72 -10.75
N ASP A 645 25.60 -12.42 -10.94
CA ASP A 645 26.38 -11.68 -11.92
C ASP A 645 27.00 -10.45 -11.25
N ASN A 646 28.34 -10.38 -11.23
CA ASN A 646 29.08 -9.29 -10.61
C ASN A 646 28.67 -8.99 -9.15
N CYS A 647 28.46 -10.01 -8.31
CA CYS A 647 28.18 -9.85 -6.88
C CYS A 647 29.49 -9.84 -6.06
N ILE A 648 29.61 -8.91 -5.09
CA ILE A 648 30.83 -8.69 -4.32
C ILE A 648 30.54 -8.48 -2.83
N PRO A 649 30.96 -9.37 -1.91
CA PRO A 649 31.29 -10.76 -2.17
C PRO A 649 30.05 -11.61 -2.43
N ALA A 650 30.17 -12.64 -3.23
CA ALA A 650 29.13 -13.65 -3.39
C ALA A 650 29.31 -14.74 -2.31
N ILE A 651 28.30 -14.90 -1.48
CA ILE A 651 28.26 -15.94 -0.42
C ILE A 651 26.94 -16.69 -0.58
N ILE A 652 27.04 -17.98 -0.86
CA ILE A 652 25.88 -18.81 -1.14
C ILE A 652 25.73 -19.87 -0.05
N HIS A 653 24.56 -19.88 0.56
CA HIS A 653 24.18 -20.82 1.59
C HIS A 653 22.83 -21.47 1.24
N THR A 654 22.88 -22.69 0.72
CA THR A 654 21.69 -23.48 0.36
C THR A 654 21.84 -24.94 0.82
N PRO A 655 22.09 -25.21 2.11
CA PRO A 655 22.54 -26.50 2.57
C PRO A 655 21.53 -27.64 2.43
N GLY A 656 20.25 -27.37 2.50
CA GLY A 656 19.21 -28.38 2.39
C GLY A 656 18.37 -28.26 1.11
N ALA A 657 18.49 -27.15 0.40
CA ALA A 657 17.66 -26.87 -0.76
C ALA A 657 18.27 -27.46 -2.02
N LYS A 658 17.43 -28.02 -2.89
CA LYS A 658 17.86 -28.36 -4.24
C LYS A 658 17.91 -27.08 -5.08
N ALA A 659 19.08 -26.77 -5.65
CA ALA A 659 19.29 -25.59 -6.45
C ALA A 659 20.30 -25.83 -7.58
N VAL A 660 20.19 -25.06 -8.66
CA VAL A 660 21.22 -24.91 -9.70
C VAL A 660 21.78 -23.50 -9.56
N VAL A 661 23.08 -23.39 -9.37
CA VAL A 661 23.75 -22.10 -9.12
C VAL A 661 24.72 -21.79 -10.25
N ASP A 662 24.58 -20.66 -10.89
CA ASP A 662 25.47 -20.12 -11.92
C ASP A 662 26.04 -18.77 -11.42
N ILE A 663 27.36 -18.64 -11.37
CA ILE A 663 28.07 -17.43 -10.90
C ILE A 663 28.94 -16.91 -12.05
N HIS A 664 28.76 -15.62 -12.39
CA HIS A 664 29.49 -14.96 -13.45
C HIS A 664 30.16 -13.69 -12.93
N GLY A 665 31.48 -13.63 -13.01
CA GLY A 665 32.24 -12.47 -12.53
C GLY A 665 32.10 -12.21 -11.04
N GLY A 666 32.52 -11.02 -10.62
CA GLY A 666 32.47 -10.60 -9.21
C GLY A 666 33.50 -11.29 -8.34
N LYS A 667 33.27 -11.29 -7.02
CA LYS A 667 34.17 -11.90 -6.04
C LYS A 667 33.44 -12.98 -5.22
N LEU A 668 33.83 -14.23 -5.40
CA LEU A 668 33.25 -15.36 -4.71
C LEU A 668 33.99 -15.62 -3.37
N ALA A 669 33.25 -15.60 -2.27
CA ALA A 669 33.80 -15.79 -0.94
C ALA A 669 33.46 -17.15 -0.32
N ARG A 670 32.29 -17.73 -0.62
CA ARG A 670 31.85 -19.02 -0.06
C ARG A 670 30.76 -19.65 -0.90
N VAL A 671 30.81 -20.96 -1.04
CA VAL A 671 29.73 -21.78 -1.61
C VAL A 671 29.44 -22.93 -0.66
N TYR A 672 28.22 -22.96 -0.14
CA TYR A 672 27.72 -24.09 0.64
C TYR A 672 26.35 -24.50 0.09
N THR A 673 26.37 -25.41 -0.87
CA THR A 673 25.17 -25.97 -1.51
C THR A 673 25.15 -27.48 -1.37
N ASN A 674 25.51 -27.99 -0.18
CA ASN A 674 25.68 -29.40 0.07
C ASN A 674 24.35 -30.16 0.06
N GLY A 675 24.26 -31.26 -0.68
CA GLY A 675 23.15 -32.20 -0.68
C GLY A 675 22.21 -32.14 -1.89
N ASN A 676 21.52 -33.25 -2.12
CA ASN A 676 20.40 -33.38 -3.08
C ASN A 676 20.71 -33.12 -4.58
N GLY A 677 21.94 -33.35 -5.02
CA GLY A 677 22.33 -33.23 -6.43
C GLY A 677 22.47 -31.78 -6.92
N ASN A 678 22.86 -30.88 -6.02
CA ASN A 678 23.12 -29.48 -6.34
C ASN A 678 24.25 -29.32 -7.36
N ARG A 679 24.11 -28.34 -8.24
CA ARG A 679 25.11 -28.00 -9.27
C ARG A 679 25.52 -26.55 -9.11
N CYS A 680 26.83 -26.33 -9.15
CA CYS A 680 27.41 -25.00 -9.14
C CYS A 680 28.33 -24.80 -10.34
N ARG A 681 28.15 -23.71 -11.08
CA ARG A 681 29.06 -23.28 -12.13
C ARG A 681 29.57 -21.89 -11.81
N VAL A 682 30.88 -21.71 -11.89
CA VAL A 682 31.55 -20.43 -11.65
C VAL A 682 32.37 -20.07 -12.88
N THR A 683 32.20 -18.88 -13.39
CA THR A 683 32.87 -18.41 -14.62
C THR A 683 33.41 -16.98 -14.44
N GLY A 684 34.69 -16.78 -14.67
CA GLY A 684 35.31 -15.45 -14.69
C GLY A 684 35.26 -14.69 -13.38
N ALA A 685 35.19 -15.37 -12.21
CA ALA A 685 35.12 -14.75 -10.91
C ALA A 685 36.47 -14.76 -10.19
N ASP A 686 36.70 -13.78 -9.33
CA ASP A 686 37.78 -13.81 -8.34
C ASP A 686 37.33 -14.67 -7.15
N ILE A 687 38.05 -15.73 -6.86
CA ILE A 687 37.72 -16.66 -5.78
C ILE A 687 38.64 -16.39 -4.58
N GLU A 688 38.12 -15.77 -3.55
CA GLU A 688 38.79 -15.55 -2.28
C GLU A 688 37.92 -16.13 -1.15
N LEU A 689 38.22 -17.35 -0.74
CA LEU A 689 37.42 -18.06 0.25
C LEU A 689 37.57 -17.49 1.64
N ILE A 690 36.44 -17.18 2.28
CA ILE A 690 36.36 -16.62 3.63
C ILE A 690 35.76 -17.69 4.56
N PRO A 691 36.35 -17.97 5.74
CA PRO A 691 35.78 -18.92 6.69
C PRO A 691 34.42 -18.46 7.23
N ASP A 692 33.61 -19.42 7.67
CA ASP A 692 32.37 -19.15 8.41
C ASP A 692 32.68 -18.85 9.91
N ALA A 693 31.59 -18.66 10.71
CA ALA A 693 31.72 -18.43 12.16
C ALA A 693 32.42 -19.55 12.93
N SER A 694 32.45 -20.75 12.36
CA SER A 694 33.16 -21.91 12.93
C SER A 694 34.59 -22.00 12.45
N GLY A 695 35.09 -21.05 11.67
CA GLY A 695 36.42 -21.06 11.08
C GLY A 695 36.56 -22.02 9.89
N VAL A 696 35.46 -22.54 9.37
CA VAL A 696 35.43 -23.49 8.24
C VAL A 696 35.25 -22.76 6.93
N THR A 697 36.08 -23.07 5.97
CA THR A 697 36.01 -22.52 4.62
C THR A 697 35.30 -23.51 3.69
N TYR A 698 34.23 -23.09 3.06
CA TYR A 698 33.42 -23.97 2.21
C TYR A 698 33.49 -23.57 0.74
N PHE A 699 33.75 -24.55 -0.11
CA PHE A 699 33.47 -24.54 -1.52
C PHE A 699 32.85 -25.91 -1.86
N ALA A 700 31.60 -26.11 -1.42
CA ALA A 700 30.96 -27.41 -1.45
C ALA A 700 29.66 -27.39 -2.26
N ALA A 701 29.61 -28.16 -3.30
CA ALA A 701 28.45 -28.57 -4.07
C ALA A 701 28.65 -29.99 -4.60
N ASP A 702 27.59 -30.71 -4.90
CA ASP A 702 27.71 -32.08 -5.41
C ASP A 702 28.47 -32.16 -6.75
N LYS A 703 28.22 -31.20 -7.61
CA LYS A 703 28.92 -31.03 -8.89
C LYS A 703 29.30 -29.58 -9.11
N THR A 704 30.58 -29.32 -9.29
CA THR A 704 31.07 -27.97 -9.49
C THR A 704 31.94 -27.90 -10.73
N LEU A 705 31.70 -26.87 -11.56
CA LEU A 705 32.53 -26.49 -12.70
C LEU A 705 33.04 -25.07 -12.52
N VAL A 706 34.35 -24.85 -12.59
CA VAL A 706 35.02 -23.56 -12.42
C VAL A 706 35.82 -23.25 -13.69
N THR A 707 35.54 -22.14 -14.35
CA THR A 707 36.15 -21.83 -15.65
C THR A 707 36.62 -20.37 -15.71
N GLY A 708 37.86 -20.14 -16.10
CA GLY A 708 38.47 -18.80 -16.31
C GLY A 708 38.44 -17.94 -15.04
N CYS A 709 38.62 -18.52 -13.87
CA CYS A 709 38.60 -17.84 -12.57
C CYS A 709 40.00 -17.59 -12.03
N SER A 710 40.13 -16.50 -11.27
CA SER A 710 41.35 -16.17 -10.53
C SER A 710 41.20 -16.61 -9.07
N TRP A 711 42.03 -17.51 -8.59
CA TRP A 711 42.06 -17.95 -7.21
C TRP A 711 42.99 -17.08 -6.40
N LEU A 712 42.43 -16.27 -5.49
CA LEU A 712 43.20 -15.32 -4.67
C LEU A 712 43.53 -15.96 -3.31
N ASN A 713 44.80 -16.11 -2.99
CA ASN A 713 45.32 -16.57 -1.68
C ASN A 713 44.49 -17.76 -1.11
N PRO A 714 44.45 -18.92 -1.80
CA PRO A 714 43.58 -20.01 -1.39
C PRO A 714 43.96 -20.49 0.03
N ALA A 715 42.94 -20.55 0.90
CA ALA A 715 43.14 -20.87 2.31
C ALA A 715 43.55 -22.34 2.52
N SER A 716 44.54 -22.57 3.40
CA SER A 716 44.85 -23.92 3.88
C SER A 716 43.70 -24.43 4.75
N GLY A 717 43.15 -25.60 4.44
CA GLY A 717 42.04 -26.20 5.17
C GLY A 717 40.65 -25.96 4.56
N ALA A 718 40.55 -25.33 3.39
CA ALA A 718 39.32 -25.22 2.66
C ALA A 718 38.75 -26.58 2.26
N THR A 719 37.44 -26.77 2.37
CA THR A 719 36.74 -27.97 1.92
C THR A 719 36.31 -27.83 0.46
N TYR A 720 36.77 -28.73 -0.37
CA TYR A 720 36.43 -28.78 -1.80
C TYR A 720 35.64 -30.03 -2.14
N PRO A 721 34.66 -29.95 -3.07
CA PRO A 721 33.91 -31.13 -3.47
C PRO A 721 34.77 -32.10 -4.28
N GLY A 722 34.55 -33.40 -4.11
CA GLY A 722 35.25 -34.43 -4.87
C GLY A 722 35.01 -34.42 -6.38
N THR A 723 34.02 -33.68 -6.84
CA THR A 723 33.60 -33.54 -8.26
C THR A 723 33.93 -32.17 -8.84
N LEU A 724 34.84 -31.40 -8.24
CA LEU A 724 35.31 -30.12 -8.79
C LEU A 724 36.08 -30.37 -10.10
N ARG A 725 35.66 -29.70 -11.17
CA ARG A 725 36.32 -29.66 -12.47
C ARG A 725 36.52 -28.22 -12.90
N GLY A 726 37.47 -27.99 -13.82
CA GLY A 726 37.71 -26.63 -14.29
C GLY A 726 38.68 -26.57 -15.46
N SER A 727 38.66 -25.41 -16.14
CA SER A 727 39.60 -25.09 -17.23
C SER A 727 39.89 -23.57 -17.25
N GLY A 728 41.07 -23.20 -17.72
CA GLY A 728 41.47 -21.80 -17.89
C GLY A 728 41.55 -21.00 -16.59
N ASN A 729 41.72 -21.64 -15.42
CA ASN A 729 41.81 -20.98 -14.15
C ASN A 729 43.26 -20.58 -13.86
N GLU A 730 43.46 -19.45 -13.16
CA GLU A 730 44.78 -19.01 -12.71
C GLU A 730 44.82 -18.92 -11.17
N MET A 731 46.04 -19.02 -10.61
CA MET A 731 46.30 -18.86 -9.18
C MET A 731 47.11 -17.59 -8.97
N ILE A 732 46.58 -16.67 -8.17
CA ILE A 732 47.22 -15.41 -7.81
C ILE A 732 47.60 -15.47 -6.32
N GLY A 733 48.88 -15.26 -6.02
CA GLY A 733 49.43 -15.30 -4.67
C GLY A 733 50.33 -16.50 -4.40
N GLU A 734 50.76 -16.71 -3.13
CA GLU A 734 51.71 -17.76 -2.77
C GLU A 734 51.10 -19.17 -2.92
N SER A 735 51.55 -19.88 -3.95
CA SER A 735 51.13 -21.27 -4.25
C SER A 735 51.42 -22.27 -3.11
N ALA A 736 52.32 -21.93 -2.21
CA ALA A 736 52.67 -22.77 -1.03
C ALA A 736 51.53 -22.86 0.01
N LYS A 737 50.51 -22.02 -0.07
CA LYS A 737 49.38 -21.99 0.88
C LYS A 737 48.18 -22.79 0.42
N ALA A 738 48.19 -23.41 -0.74
CA ALA A 738 47.04 -24.15 -1.31
C ALA A 738 47.31 -25.65 -1.48
N PRO A 739 47.75 -26.40 -0.43
CA PRO A 739 48.06 -27.81 -0.58
C PRO A 739 46.85 -28.68 -0.92
N ASN A 740 45.62 -28.17 -0.77
CA ASN A 740 44.39 -28.93 -0.92
C ASN A 740 43.55 -28.56 -2.15
N LEU A 741 44.01 -27.64 -2.99
CA LEU A 741 43.28 -27.35 -4.26
C LEU A 741 43.38 -28.59 -5.17
N PRO A 742 42.26 -29.20 -5.55
CA PRO A 742 42.33 -30.38 -6.40
C PRO A 742 42.95 -30.00 -7.76
N ALA A 743 43.96 -30.78 -8.15
CA ALA A 743 44.61 -30.59 -9.47
C ALA A 743 43.62 -30.50 -10.63
N LYS A 744 42.47 -31.16 -10.48
CA LYS A 744 41.34 -31.12 -11.41
C LYS A 744 40.73 -29.74 -11.65
N ALA A 745 40.92 -28.76 -10.77
CA ALA A 745 40.43 -27.39 -10.99
C ALA A 745 41.22 -26.65 -12.09
N PHE A 746 42.37 -27.15 -12.46
CA PHE A 746 43.29 -26.53 -13.43
C PHE A 746 43.52 -27.38 -14.69
N ILE A 747 42.85 -28.53 -14.82
CA ILE A 747 42.91 -29.37 -16.02
C ILE A 747 42.02 -28.79 -17.11
N GLU A 748 42.60 -28.51 -18.28
CA GLU A 748 41.80 -28.23 -19.50
C GLU A 748 41.03 -29.49 -19.89
N GLU A 749 39.74 -29.37 -20.09
CA GLU A 749 38.91 -30.42 -20.69
C GLU A 749 38.94 -30.34 -22.22
#